data_f422abf52d6e7372b183dc79656778d7
#
_entry.id   f422abf52d6e7372b183dc79656778d7
#
_cell.length_a   1.000
_cell.length_b   1.000
_cell.length_c   1.000
_cell.angle_alpha   90.00
_cell.angle_beta   90.00
_cell.angle_gamma   90.00
#
_symmetry.space_group_name_H-M   'P 1'
#
loop_
_entity.id
_entity.type
_entity.pdbx_description
1 polymer ?
#
loop_
_entity_poly.entity_id
_entity_poly.type
_entity_poly.pdbx_seq_one_letter_code
_entity_poly.pdbx_strand_id
1 'polypeptide(L)'
;MDSLSSTTVETAQELGLLPEEYDEICNVLGRTPNFTELNIYSVMWSEHCSYKNSIKWLKKLPKDGPQMLAKAGEENAGLVDIGEGLACCFKIESHNHPSALEPFQGAATGVGGINRDIFTMGARPIAQLNSLRFGDPNSVRTKWLVNGVVKGISTYGNSFGIPTVGGEVYFDKCYEQNPLVNAFSAGIVDVGGQISAKAEGVGNAVYIVGSSTGRDGVHGAAFASKDLTEDSANDIPSVQVGDPFQEKLLLEATMELAKIDAVKGMQDMGAAGITCSTSEMSAGGKVGMDIWLDKVPTRQEGMEPWEILLSESQERMLVVVDKGRENDVQDIFDKWDIHCKKIGVVTAGPLLRYFWNEEKIAEIPAESLVLGGGAPIYDREIKEPIYFKKFKKFDIKKIPEPKDLLHVAKKIIALPNISSKKYIYEQYDSMVGTKNRSTNEPSDASIVNIKGSKRAIAMTVDCNSRYVHADPEVGTMIAVSENARNIICSGGEPSAITNCLNFGNPYNPEVYWQFTGAIKGMSKACKRFSTPVTGGNVSFYNQTQVGDTIEPIFPTPTIAMIGLVKNIDNVTTIQYKTKGDLIYQIGPTYEDIASSQYLVNIHGVDESPAPIFDLEQEFSVQKKVQNLIKKEIISSAHDISEGGLFVTLMESAMLSNLGFDITTDSSIRSDAYLFGESQSRIIITVSPDNEDELIDLMMTKDVEFHLVGHVTKGAIRIDDHDWGDVKFFRDLYDNALGEILDK
;
A
#
# COMPACT_ATOMS: atom_id res chain seq x y z
N MET A 1 10.56 -34.15 12.36
CA MET A 1 9.72 -35.38 12.12
C MET A 1 9.98 -35.85 10.69
N ASP A 2 9.89 -37.16 10.46
CA ASP A 2 9.96 -37.72 9.12
C ASP A 2 8.78 -37.15 8.27
N SER A 3 9.04 -36.75 7.03
CA SER A 3 8.07 -36.15 6.10
C SER A 3 6.79 -36.97 5.91
N LEU A 4 6.86 -38.28 6.08
CA LEU A 4 5.75 -39.23 5.96
C LEU A 4 5.12 -39.65 7.29
N SER A 5 5.61 -39.16 8.42
CA SER A 5 5.05 -39.54 9.74
C SER A 5 3.58 -39.10 9.86
N SER A 6 2.77 -39.97 10.47
CA SER A 6 1.37 -39.65 10.81
C SER A 6 1.31 -38.53 11.86
N THR A 7 0.36 -37.63 11.72
CA THR A 7 0.20 -36.45 12.58
C THR A 7 -0.96 -36.59 13.57
N THR A 8 -0.99 -35.72 14.55
CA THR A 8 -2.05 -35.66 15.58
C THR A 8 -2.58 -34.24 15.70
N VAL A 9 -3.65 -34.04 16.47
CA VAL A 9 -4.20 -32.70 16.79
C VAL A 9 -3.15 -31.83 17.48
N GLU A 10 -2.33 -32.41 18.35
CA GLU A 10 -1.25 -31.70 19.07
C GLU A 10 -0.21 -31.20 18.04
N THR A 11 0.18 -32.04 17.07
CA THR A 11 1.08 -31.63 15.98
C THR A 11 0.48 -30.45 15.18
N ALA A 12 -0.82 -30.47 14.92
CA ALA A 12 -1.50 -29.39 14.21
C ALA A 12 -1.50 -28.08 15.02
N GLN A 13 -1.74 -28.17 16.33
CA GLN A 13 -1.70 -27.00 17.22
C GLN A 13 -0.28 -26.39 17.32
N GLU A 14 0.77 -27.22 17.37
CA GLU A 14 2.16 -26.75 17.29
C GLU A 14 2.46 -25.99 16.01
N LEU A 15 1.82 -26.38 14.90
CA LEU A 15 1.92 -25.70 13.61
C LEU A 15 0.95 -24.52 13.45
N GLY A 16 0.18 -24.16 14.47
CA GLY A 16 -0.72 -23.01 14.51
C GLY A 16 -2.11 -23.24 13.93
N LEU A 17 -2.50 -24.49 13.70
CA LEU A 17 -3.85 -24.89 13.30
C LEU A 17 -4.75 -25.10 14.52
N LEU A 18 -6.03 -24.82 14.38
CA LEU A 18 -7.03 -25.13 15.41
C LEU A 18 -7.45 -26.61 15.33
N PRO A 19 -7.93 -27.22 16.44
CA PRO A 19 -8.41 -28.61 16.42
C PRO A 19 -9.48 -28.87 15.35
N GLU A 20 -10.43 -27.96 15.19
CA GLU A 20 -11.48 -28.05 14.16
C GLU A 20 -10.93 -27.92 12.73
N GLU A 21 -9.83 -27.19 12.53
CA GLU A 21 -9.15 -27.12 11.23
C GLU A 21 -8.47 -28.44 10.91
N TYR A 22 -7.88 -29.11 11.90
CA TYR A 22 -7.30 -30.45 11.72
C TYR A 22 -8.35 -31.50 11.34
N ASP A 23 -9.51 -31.49 12.01
CA ASP A 23 -10.63 -32.38 11.69
C ASP A 23 -11.12 -32.15 10.24
N GLU A 24 -11.21 -30.87 9.81
CA GLU A 24 -11.62 -30.53 8.44
C GLU A 24 -10.56 -30.99 7.41
N ILE A 25 -9.27 -30.86 7.70
CA ILE A 25 -8.18 -31.38 6.85
C ILE A 25 -8.31 -32.89 6.68
N CYS A 26 -8.57 -33.62 7.76
CA CYS A 26 -8.81 -35.05 7.70
C CYS A 26 -10.03 -35.40 6.82
N ASN A 27 -11.10 -34.61 6.89
CA ASN A 27 -12.30 -34.77 6.07
C ASN A 27 -11.99 -34.51 4.58
N VAL A 28 -11.26 -33.43 4.26
CA VAL A 28 -10.86 -33.08 2.87
C VAL A 28 -9.99 -34.16 2.25
N LEU A 29 -9.05 -34.71 3.00
CA LEU A 29 -8.13 -35.77 2.53
C LEU A 29 -8.77 -37.17 2.56
N GLY A 30 -9.84 -37.38 3.35
CA GLY A 30 -10.43 -38.67 3.61
C GLY A 30 -9.52 -39.61 4.43
N ARG A 31 -8.50 -39.07 5.09
CA ARG A 31 -7.50 -39.77 5.89
C ARG A 31 -6.73 -38.80 6.78
N THR A 32 -5.98 -39.31 7.72
CA THR A 32 -5.02 -38.52 8.51
C THR A 32 -3.93 -37.96 7.57
N PRO A 33 -3.63 -36.64 7.64
CA PRO A 33 -2.51 -36.04 6.90
C PRO A 33 -1.17 -36.58 7.42
N ASN A 34 -0.17 -36.68 6.55
CA ASN A 34 1.20 -36.83 6.95
C ASN A 34 1.82 -35.48 7.35
N PHE A 35 3.06 -35.49 7.86
CA PHE A 35 3.71 -34.26 8.35
C PHE A 35 3.89 -33.21 7.24
N THR A 36 4.26 -33.61 6.02
CA THR A 36 4.39 -32.69 4.89
C THR A 36 3.04 -32.03 4.53
N GLU A 37 1.99 -32.83 4.43
CA GLU A 37 0.64 -32.33 4.11
C GLU A 37 0.13 -31.37 5.20
N LEU A 38 0.34 -31.70 6.46
CA LEU A 38 -0.07 -30.86 7.56
C LEU A 38 0.68 -29.51 7.55
N ASN A 39 1.97 -29.48 7.24
CA ASN A 39 2.74 -28.25 7.05
C ASN A 39 2.21 -27.41 5.89
N ILE A 40 1.86 -28.01 4.75
CA ILE A 40 1.23 -27.32 3.63
C ILE A 40 -0.06 -26.63 4.09
N TYR A 41 -0.96 -27.34 4.76
CA TYR A 41 -2.20 -26.76 5.27
C TYR A 41 -1.95 -25.67 6.33
N SER A 42 -0.98 -25.85 7.24
CA SER A 42 -0.70 -24.87 8.29
C SER A 42 -0.35 -23.49 7.72
N VAL A 43 0.40 -23.45 6.63
CA VAL A 43 0.77 -22.20 5.97
C VAL A 43 -0.36 -21.67 5.09
N MET A 44 -0.98 -22.53 4.27
CA MET A 44 -2.05 -22.10 3.35
C MET A 44 -3.35 -21.72 4.06
N TRP A 45 -3.62 -22.28 5.24
CA TRP A 45 -4.76 -21.93 6.10
C TRP A 45 -4.39 -20.91 7.19
N SER A 46 -3.20 -20.37 7.18
CA SER A 46 -2.85 -19.19 7.99
C SER A 46 -3.75 -18.00 7.61
N GLU A 47 -3.92 -17.03 8.50
CA GLU A 47 -4.69 -15.82 8.16
C GLU A 47 -4.11 -15.08 6.95
N HIS A 48 -2.78 -15.06 6.86
CA HIS A 48 -2.07 -14.35 5.80
C HIS A 48 -2.41 -14.89 4.40
N CYS A 49 -2.52 -16.22 4.24
CA CYS A 49 -2.82 -16.85 2.95
C CYS A 49 -4.32 -17.05 2.71
N SER A 50 -5.09 -17.42 3.74
CA SER A 50 -6.49 -17.82 3.59
C SER A 50 -7.52 -16.71 3.77
N TYR A 51 -7.12 -15.62 4.44
CA TYR A 51 -8.03 -14.53 4.85
C TYR A 51 -9.27 -15.05 5.61
N LYS A 52 -9.12 -16.14 6.38
CA LYS A 52 -10.22 -16.83 7.05
C LYS A 52 -11.05 -15.95 8.00
N ASN A 53 -10.44 -14.89 8.55
CA ASN A 53 -11.16 -13.92 9.40
C ASN A 53 -11.67 -12.69 8.64
N SER A 54 -11.25 -12.45 7.40
CA SER A 54 -11.55 -11.20 6.67
C SER A 54 -12.36 -11.39 5.39
N ILE A 55 -12.23 -12.52 4.70
CA ILE A 55 -12.80 -12.77 3.37
C ILE A 55 -14.31 -12.49 3.28
N LYS A 56 -15.08 -12.76 4.34
CA LYS A 56 -16.52 -12.50 4.41
C LYS A 56 -16.85 -11.00 4.22
N TRP A 57 -15.98 -10.14 4.73
CA TRP A 57 -16.13 -8.69 4.62
C TRP A 57 -15.51 -8.15 3.33
N LEU A 58 -14.38 -8.68 2.88
CA LEU A 58 -13.74 -8.29 1.63
C LEU A 58 -14.64 -8.52 0.40
N LYS A 59 -15.50 -9.54 0.45
CA LYS A 59 -16.50 -9.80 -0.59
C LYS A 59 -17.54 -8.68 -0.75
N LYS A 60 -17.67 -7.77 0.22
CA LYS A 60 -18.62 -6.63 0.18
C LYS A 60 -18.05 -5.39 -0.50
N LEU A 61 -16.75 -5.35 -0.77
CA LEU A 61 -16.11 -4.25 -1.48
C LEU A 61 -16.57 -4.18 -2.94
N PRO A 62 -16.74 -2.99 -3.52
CA PRO A 62 -17.08 -2.83 -4.93
C PRO A 62 -15.87 -3.26 -5.79
N LYS A 63 -16.08 -4.21 -6.69
CA LYS A 63 -15.02 -4.83 -7.52
C LYS A 63 -15.21 -4.58 -9.01
N ASP A 64 -16.32 -3.98 -9.41
CA ASP A 64 -16.66 -3.71 -10.80
C ASP A 64 -16.50 -2.24 -11.11
N GLY A 65 -15.92 -1.92 -12.26
CA GLY A 65 -15.74 -0.55 -12.74
C GLY A 65 -15.40 -0.53 -14.23
N PRO A 66 -15.62 0.63 -14.89
CA PRO A 66 -15.52 0.72 -16.35
C PRO A 66 -14.09 0.53 -16.90
N GLN A 67 -13.06 0.74 -16.08
CA GLN A 67 -11.66 0.56 -16.49
C GLN A 67 -11.10 -0.82 -16.14
N MET A 68 -11.83 -1.65 -15.37
CA MET A 68 -11.35 -2.97 -14.94
C MET A 68 -11.23 -3.94 -16.12
N LEU A 69 -10.05 -4.53 -16.28
CA LEU A 69 -9.76 -5.55 -17.29
C LEU A 69 -9.68 -6.98 -16.70
N ALA A 70 -9.49 -7.11 -15.39
CA ALA A 70 -9.55 -8.36 -14.65
C ALA A 70 -10.40 -8.18 -13.38
N LYS A 71 -11.05 -9.25 -12.93
CA LYS A 71 -11.78 -9.23 -11.66
C LYS A 71 -10.80 -9.22 -10.48
N ALA A 72 -11.20 -8.59 -9.39
CA ALA A 72 -10.39 -8.56 -8.18
C ALA A 72 -10.04 -9.97 -7.69
N GLY A 73 -8.75 -10.26 -7.54
CA GLY A 73 -8.22 -11.56 -7.11
C GLY A 73 -8.23 -12.65 -8.20
N GLU A 74 -8.44 -12.30 -9.47
CA GLU A 74 -8.33 -13.23 -10.60
C GLU A 74 -6.88 -13.36 -11.10
N GLU A 75 -6.09 -12.30 -10.97
CA GLU A 75 -4.69 -12.22 -11.38
C GLU A 75 -3.81 -11.74 -10.21
N ASN A 76 -2.50 -11.81 -10.35
CA ASN A 76 -1.51 -11.44 -9.31
C ASN A 76 -1.63 -9.98 -8.84
N ALA A 77 -2.03 -9.07 -9.73
CA ALA A 77 -2.23 -7.65 -9.44
C ALA A 77 -3.51 -7.11 -10.09
N GLY A 78 -3.96 -5.93 -9.66
CA GLY A 78 -5.04 -5.22 -10.32
C GLY A 78 -4.67 -4.84 -11.74
N LEU A 79 -5.61 -4.92 -12.67
CA LEU A 79 -5.40 -4.59 -14.09
C LEU A 79 -6.48 -3.63 -14.57
N VAL A 80 -6.07 -2.43 -14.99
CA VAL A 80 -6.98 -1.38 -15.47
C VAL A 80 -6.56 -0.83 -16.83
N ASP A 81 -7.55 -0.55 -17.66
CA ASP A 81 -7.36 0.11 -18.96
C ASP A 81 -6.95 1.58 -18.76
N ILE A 82 -5.82 1.95 -19.34
CA ILE A 82 -5.33 3.34 -19.36
C ILE A 82 -5.44 3.97 -20.74
N GLY A 83 -6.08 3.27 -21.69
CA GLY A 83 -6.31 3.69 -23.08
C GLY A 83 -5.11 3.47 -23.99
N GLU A 84 -5.31 3.72 -25.28
CA GLU A 84 -4.31 3.53 -26.34
C GLU A 84 -3.82 2.07 -26.45
N GLY A 85 -4.63 1.10 -25.99
CA GLY A 85 -4.27 -0.32 -26.00
C GLY A 85 -3.32 -0.71 -24.88
N LEU A 86 -3.15 0.13 -23.86
CA LEU A 86 -2.29 -0.11 -22.69
C LEU A 86 -3.12 -0.36 -21.43
N ALA A 87 -2.59 -1.19 -20.55
CA ALA A 87 -3.10 -1.44 -19.21
C ALA A 87 -2.05 -1.15 -18.14
N CYS A 88 -2.53 -0.70 -16.97
CA CYS A 88 -1.72 -0.57 -15.77
C CYS A 88 -2.00 -1.74 -14.82
N CYS A 89 -0.94 -2.48 -14.47
CA CYS A 89 -0.94 -3.44 -13.38
C CYS A 89 -0.46 -2.74 -12.12
N PHE A 90 -1.13 -2.93 -10.97
CA PHE A 90 -0.69 -2.32 -9.72
C PHE A 90 -1.19 -3.10 -8.50
N LYS A 91 -0.40 -3.08 -7.43
CA LYS A 91 -0.68 -3.78 -6.18
C LYS A 91 0.02 -3.08 -5.02
N ILE A 92 -0.51 -3.27 -3.80
CA ILE A 92 0.14 -2.90 -2.54
C ILE A 92 0.12 -4.10 -1.59
N GLU A 93 1.22 -4.32 -0.87
CA GLU A 93 1.32 -5.36 0.14
C GLU A 93 2.06 -4.90 1.39
N SER A 94 1.80 -5.59 2.51
CA SER A 94 2.48 -5.38 3.79
C SER A 94 3.71 -6.27 3.94
N HIS A 95 4.76 -5.70 4.53
CA HIS A 95 5.95 -6.41 4.97
C HIS A 95 6.30 -6.01 6.42
N ASN A 96 5.29 -5.97 7.30
CA ASN A 96 5.34 -5.38 8.64
C ASN A 96 6.18 -6.22 9.61
N HIS A 97 5.78 -7.47 9.87
CA HIS A 97 6.42 -8.36 10.85
C HIS A 97 7.90 -8.63 10.53
N PRO A 98 8.27 -8.96 9.27
CA PRO A 98 9.69 -9.09 8.92
C PRO A 98 10.49 -7.83 9.19
N SER A 99 9.93 -6.65 8.88
CA SER A 99 10.60 -5.36 9.08
C SER A 99 10.73 -4.97 10.55
N ALA A 100 9.88 -5.50 11.44
CA ALA A 100 10.01 -5.29 12.88
C ALA A 100 11.22 -6.02 13.48
N LEU A 101 11.64 -7.16 12.89
CA LEU A 101 12.75 -7.98 13.32
C LEU A 101 14.06 -7.63 12.60
N GLU A 102 14.01 -7.54 11.29
CA GLU A 102 15.13 -7.23 10.39
C GLU A 102 14.73 -6.15 9.40
N PRO A 103 14.75 -4.87 9.80
CA PRO A 103 14.17 -3.78 9.03
C PRO A 103 14.78 -3.62 7.63
N PHE A 104 16.07 -3.92 7.46
CA PHE A 104 16.70 -3.87 6.15
C PHE A 104 16.18 -4.97 5.23
N GLN A 105 16.25 -6.22 5.64
CA GLN A 105 15.83 -7.36 4.82
C GLN A 105 14.30 -7.38 4.64
N GLY A 106 13.55 -7.12 5.71
CA GLY A 106 12.10 -7.07 5.65
C GLY A 106 11.57 -6.03 4.65
N ALA A 107 12.15 -4.84 4.63
CA ALA A 107 11.75 -3.81 3.67
C ALA A 107 12.27 -4.08 2.25
N ALA A 108 13.50 -4.59 2.11
CA ALA A 108 14.09 -4.95 0.82
C ALA A 108 13.25 -6.03 0.11
N THR A 109 12.86 -7.08 0.81
CA THR A 109 12.05 -8.17 0.25
C THR A 109 10.62 -7.76 -0.01
N GLY A 110 10.08 -6.79 0.73
CA GLY A 110 8.79 -6.15 0.40
C GLY A 110 8.82 -5.46 -0.97
N VAL A 111 9.90 -4.73 -1.27
CA VAL A 111 10.11 -4.11 -2.60
C VAL A 111 10.26 -5.18 -3.68
N GLY A 112 11.02 -6.24 -3.43
CA GLY A 112 11.18 -7.35 -4.38
C GLY A 112 9.85 -8.03 -4.71
N GLY A 113 9.13 -8.49 -3.70
CA GLY A 113 7.87 -9.22 -3.86
C GLY A 113 6.81 -8.44 -4.63
N ILE A 114 6.60 -7.15 -4.26
CA ILE A 114 5.59 -6.34 -4.94
C ILE A 114 5.91 -6.08 -6.42
N ASN A 115 7.18 -5.98 -6.79
CA ASN A 115 7.57 -5.84 -8.19
C ASN A 115 7.42 -7.16 -8.95
N ARG A 116 7.70 -8.31 -8.32
CA ARG A 116 7.49 -9.63 -8.92
C ARG A 116 6.04 -9.86 -9.31
N ASP A 117 5.08 -9.53 -8.46
CA ASP A 117 3.65 -9.57 -8.79
C ASP A 117 3.33 -8.83 -10.09
N ILE A 118 3.97 -7.68 -10.32
CA ILE A 118 3.75 -6.88 -11.51
C ILE A 118 4.36 -7.53 -12.76
N PHE A 119 5.63 -7.95 -12.68
CA PHE A 119 6.28 -8.46 -13.90
C PHE A 119 5.95 -9.92 -14.22
N THR A 120 5.43 -10.72 -13.27
CA THR A 120 4.83 -12.03 -13.59
C THR A 120 3.61 -11.91 -14.51
N MET A 121 2.90 -10.79 -14.46
CA MET A 121 1.82 -10.52 -15.42
C MET A 121 2.32 -10.03 -16.79
N GLY A 122 3.64 -10.03 -17.06
CA GLY A 122 4.21 -9.48 -18.29
C GLY A 122 4.25 -7.95 -18.31
N ALA A 123 3.88 -7.28 -17.22
CA ALA A 123 3.91 -5.83 -17.09
C ALA A 123 5.30 -5.36 -16.62
N ARG A 124 5.88 -4.37 -17.30
CA ARG A 124 7.13 -3.77 -16.83
C ARG A 124 6.86 -2.79 -15.69
N PRO A 125 7.39 -3.01 -14.49
CA PRO A 125 7.31 -2.02 -13.40
C PRO A 125 7.89 -0.66 -13.83
N ILE A 126 7.21 0.43 -13.46
CA ILE A 126 7.61 1.80 -13.84
C ILE A 126 7.67 2.75 -12.67
N ALA A 127 7.07 2.40 -11.53
CA ALA A 127 7.02 3.25 -10.35
C ALA A 127 6.74 2.45 -9.09
N GLN A 128 7.29 2.93 -7.96
CA GLN A 128 7.03 2.43 -6.61
C GLN A 128 6.60 3.57 -5.70
N LEU A 129 5.75 3.26 -4.73
CA LEU A 129 5.43 4.10 -3.58
C LEU A 129 5.52 3.26 -2.31
N ASN A 130 5.69 3.91 -1.16
CA ASN A 130 5.67 3.22 0.13
C ASN A 130 4.80 3.98 1.12
N SER A 131 4.04 3.28 1.96
CA SER A 131 3.45 3.82 3.16
C SER A 131 4.17 3.24 4.37
N LEU A 132 4.84 4.10 5.12
CA LEU A 132 5.70 3.74 6.24
C LEU A 132 5.18 4.32 7.54
N ARG A 133 5.09 3.49 8.59
CA ARG A 133 4.63 3.92 9.91
C ARG A 133 5.66 3.49 10.96
N PHE A 134 6.04 4.44 11.81
CA PHE A 134 7.03 4.22 12.87
C PHE A 134 6.57 4.82 14.19
N GLY A 135 7.20 4.42 15.28
CA GLY A 135 6.99 4.95 16.64
C GLY A 135 7.46 6.38 16.83
N ASP A 136 7.75 6.76 18.08
CA ASP A 136 8.31 8.08 18.40
C ASP A 136 9.68 8.27 17.72
N PRO A 137 9.87 9.27 16.84
CA PRO A 137 11.13 9.47 16.13
C PRO A 137 12.32 9.82 17.04
N ASN A 138 12.08 10.14 18.31
CA ASN A 138 13.14 10.35 19.29
C ASN A 138 13.64 9.04 19.92
N SER A 139 12.91 7.95 19.80
CA SER A 139 13.32 6.68 20.40
C SER A 139 14.45 6.00 19.60
N VAL A 140 15.34 5.32 20.31
CA VAL A 140 16.46 4.58 19.70
C VAL A 140 15.93 3.48 18.75
N ARG A 141 14.85 2.81 19.15
CA ARG A 141 14.25 1.75 18.32
C ARG A 141 13.67 2.30 17.02
N THR A 142 12.92 3.39 17.09
CA THR A 142 12.36 4.02 15.88
C THR A 142 13.46 4.47 14.92
N LYS A 143 14.53 5.07 15.42
CA LYS A 143 15.68 5.46 14.58
C LYS A 143 16.31 4.27 13.88
N TRP A 144 16.50 3.17 14.61
CA TRP A 144 17.02 1.93 14.05
C TRP A 144 16.08 1.36 12.96
N LEU A 145 14.77 1.34 13.23
CA LEU A 145 13.76 0.89 12.28
C LEU A 145 13.74 1.76 11.02
N VAL A 146 13.68 3.08 11.16
CA VAL A 146 13.70 4.03 10.02
C VAL A 146 14.95 3.83 9.18
N ASN A 147 16.13 3.81 9.80
CA ASN A 147 17.39 3.63 9.07
C ASN A 147 17.44 2.29 8.33
N GLY A 148 17.03 1.20 8.97
CA GLY A 148 17.02 -0.13 8.34
C GLY A 148 16.02 -0.21 7.19
N VAL A 149 14.77 0.19 7.41
CA VAL A 149 13.71 0.16 6.40
C VAL A 149 14.06 1.03 5.19
N VAL A 150 14.42 2.28 5.41
CA VAL A 150 14.77 3.22 4.32
C VAL A 150 15.97 2.71 3.53
N LYS A 151 17.00 2.18 4.20
CA LYS A 151 18.15 1.58 3.55
C LYS A 151 17.78 0.32 2.77
N GLY A 152 16.87 -0.51 3.28
CA GLY A 152 16.36 -1.71 2.59
C GLY A 152 15.65 -1.34 1.29
N ILE A 153 14.68 -0.41 1.37
CA ILE A 153 13.94 0.09 0.21
C ILE A 153 14.89 0.72 -0.83
N SER A 154 15.80 1.61 -0.40
CA SER A 154 16.71 2.29 -1.31
C SER A 154 17.69 1.32 -1.96
N THR A 155 18.30 0.43 -1.19
CA THR A 155 19.28 -0.53 -1.74
C THR A 155 18.64 -1.46 -2.76
N TYR A 156 17.46 -2.00 -2.44
CA TYR A 156 16.78 -2.91 -3.36
C TYR A 156 16.23 -2.16 -4.59
N GLY A 157 15.45 -1.10 -4.39
CA GLY A 157 14.82 -0.35 -5.47
C GLY A 157 15.82 0.31 -6.41
N ASN A 158 16.88 0.92 -5.87
CA ASN A 158 17.93 1.58 -6.67
C ASN A 158 18.72 0.55 -7.49
N SER A 159 19.07 -0.60 -6.91
CA SER A 159 19.79 -1.67 -7.63
C SER A 159 18.92 -2.39 -8.66
N PHE A 160 17.66 -2.63 -8.32
CA PHE A 160 16.66 -3.19 -9.24
C PHE A 160 16.33 -2.22 -10.39
N GLY A 161 16.44 -0.92 -10.14
CA GLY A 161 16.31 0.13 -11.15
C GLY A 161 14.86 0.51 -11.48
N ILE A 162 14.00 0.55 -10.47
CA ILE A 162 12.64 1.09 -10.55
C ILE A 162 12.53 2.32 -9.63
N PRO A 163 12.02 3.47 -10.12
CA PRO A 163 12.00 4.70 -9.33
C PRO A 163 10.97 4.62 -8.21
N THR A 164 11.35 5.09 -7.01
CA THR A 164 10.41 5.42 -5.94
C THR A 164 9.94 6.86 -6.16
N VAL A 165 8.68 7.03 -6.54
CA VAL A 165 8.16 8.31 -7.05
C VAL A 165 7.34 9.09 -6.02
N GLY A 166 6.97 8.46 -4.92
CA GLY A 166 6.17 9.05 -3.84
C GLY A 166 5.96 8.09 -2.68
N GLY A 167 5.03 8.45 -1.82
CA GLY A 167 4.68 7.68 -0.63
C GLY A 167 4.43 8.58 0.57
N GLU A 168 4.24 7.96 1.74
CA GLU A 168 4.04 8.66 3.00
C GLU A 168 4.89 8.06 4.12
N VAL A 169 5.21 8.89 5.11
CA VAL A 169 5.88 8.46 6.34
C VAL A 169 5.19 9.13 7.52
N TYR A 170 4.72 8.34 8.44
CA TYR A 170 3.96 8.80 9.59
C TYR A 170 4.55 8.25 10.91
N PHE A 171 4.51 9.05 11.97
CA PHE A 171 5.04 8.72 13.29
C PHE A 171 3.91 8.78 14.33
N ASP A 172 3.72 7.66 15.04
CA ASP A 172 2.83 7.60 16.19
C ASP A 172 3.29 6.48 17.15
N LYS A 173 3.14 6.72 18.46
CA LYS A 173 3.59 5.78 19.50
C LYS A 173 3.04 4.37 19.34
N CYS A 174 1.84 4.23 18.75
CA CYS A 174 1.23 2.91 18.55
C CYS A 174 2.05 2.00 17.62
N TYR A 175 2.98 2.54 16.81
CA TYR A 175 3.85 1.77 15.92
C TYR A 175 5.26 1.52 16.48
N GLU A 176 5.52 1.83 17.76
CA GLU A 176 6.87 1.75 18.36
C GLU A 176 7.50 0.36 18.24
N GLN A 177 6.72 -0.69 18.48
CA GLN A 177 7.20 -2.08 18.42
C GLN A 177 6.80 -2.78 17.13
N ASN A 178 5.73 -2.33 16.48
CA ASN A 178 5.19 -2.94 15.28
C ASN A 178 5.08 -1.89 14.15
N PRO A 179 6.19 -1.57 13.46
CA PRO A 179 6.18 -0.65 12.33
C PRO A 179 5.34 -1.20 11.19
N LEU A 180 4.83 -0.32 10.33
CA LEU A 180 4.19 -0.72 9.10
C LEU A 180 5.09 -0.37 7.91
N VAL A 181 5.29 -1.35 7.05
CA VAL A 181 6.01 -1.20 5.78
C VAL A 181 5.10 -1.75 4.69
N ASN A 182 4.42 -0.86 3.99
CA ASN A 182 3.55 -1.22 2.88
C ASN A 182 4.20 -0.75 1.58
N ALA A 183 4.47 -1.69 0.69
CA ALA A 183 5.12 -1.44 -0.59
C ALA A 183 4.10 -1.52 -1.73
N PHE A 184 4.11 -0.52 -2.61
CA PHE A 184 3.28 -0.43 -3.80
C PHE A 184 4.14 -0.44 -5.06
N SER A 185 3.68 -1.13 -6.09
CA SER A 185 4.28 -1.07 -7.43
C SER A 185 3.22 -0.96 -8.51
N ALA A 186 3.60 -0.27 -9.60
CA ALA A 186 2.80 -0.17 -10.80
C ALA A 186 3.64 -0.42 -12.06
N GLY A 187 3.07 -1.12 -13.02
CA GLY A 187 3.69 -1.45 -14.31
C GLY A 187 2.73 -1.31 -15.48
N ILE A 188 3.27 -1.33 -16.69
CA ILE A 188 2.49 -1.19 -17.93
C ILE A 188 2.65 -2.45 -18.78
N VAL A 189 1.55 -2.89 -19.37
CA VAL A 189 1.45 -4.00 -20.32
C VAL A 189 0.48 -3.62 -21.43
N ASP A 190 0.64 -4.22 -22.62
CA ASP A 190 -0.34 -4.14 -23.69
C ASP A 190 -1.64 -4.86 -23.30
N VAL A 191 -2.79 -4.30 -23.63
CA VAL A 191 -4.09 -4.98 -23.41
C VAL A 191 -4.14 -6.28 -24.17
N GLY A 192 -4.38 -7.39 -23.45
CA GLY A 192 -4.34 -8.74 -24.00
C GLY A 192 -2.94 -9.37 -24.05
N GLY A 193 -1.88 -8.63 -23.65
CA GLY A 193 -0.52 -9.15 -23.52
C GLY A 193 -0.18 -9.62 -22.10
N GLN A 194 -1.11 -9.51 -21.16
CA GLN A 194 -0.89 -10.00 -19.79
C GLN A 194 -0.81 -11.53 -19.75
N ILE A 195 0.08 -12.04 -18.90
CA ILE A 195 0.22 -13.46 -18.62
C ILE A 195 -0.60 -13.79 -17.37
N SER A 196 -1.44 -14.82 -17.46
CA SER A 196 -2.30 -15.24 -16.37
C SER A 196 -1.56 -16.09 -15.34
N ALA A 197 -2.03 -16.05 -14.09
CA ALA A 197 -1.57 -16.91 -13.01
C ALA A 197 -2.23 -18.30 -13.03
N LYS A 198 -2.63 -18.82 -14.18
CA LYS A 198 -3.35 -20.11 -14.32
C LYS A 198 -2.49 -21.15 -15.03
N ALA A 199 -2.51 -22.39 -14.53
CA ALA A 199 -1.92 -23.50 -15.23
C ALA A 199 -2.90 -24.06 -16.27
N GLU A 200 -2.42 -24.24 -17.50
CA GLU A 200 -3.22 -24.77 -18.60
C GLU A 200 -2.45 -25.85 -19.37
N GLY A 201 -3.18 -26.75 -19.98
CA GLY A 201 -2.62 -27.77 -20.90
C GLY A 201 -2.01 -28.99 -20.19
N VAL A 202 -2.78 -30.06 -20.09
CA VAL A 202 -2.28 -31.34 -19.54
C VAL A 202 -1.06 -31.84 -20.35
N GLY A 203 0.04 -32.09 -19.64
CA GLY A 203 1.33 -32.46 -20.22
C GLY A 203 2.29 -31.28 -20.41
N ASN A 204 1.86 -30.06 -20.19
CA ASN A 204 2.75 -28.90 -20.18
C ASN A 204 3.76 -28.98 -19.03
N ALA A 205 4.99 -28.54 -19.30
CA ALA A 205 6.07 -28.60 -18.32
C ALA A 205 5.96 -27.46 -17.29
N VAL A 206 6.28 -27.77 -16.04
CA VAL A 206 6.34 -26.81 -14.94
C VAL A 206 7.80 -26.54 -14.58
N TYR A 207 8.21 -25.29 -14.64
CA TYR A 207 9.56 -24.85 -14.36
C TYR A 207 9.60 -23.94 -13.13
N ILE A 208 10.65 -24.11 -12.33
CA ILE A 208 11.08 -23.09 -11.37
C ILE A 208 12.21 -22.28 -12.01
N VAL A 209 12.09 -20.97 -11.95
CA VAL A 209 13.08 -20.04 -12.50
C VAL A 209 13.50 -19.01 -11.45
N GLY A 210 14.74 -18.53 -11.54
CA GLY A 210 15.27 -17.53 -10.61
C GLY A 210 16.35 -18.09 -9.69
N SER A 211 16.39 -17.59 -8.45
CA SER A 211 17.37 -17.97 -7.44
C SER A 211 17.21 -19.39 -6.90
N SER A 212 18.28 -19.94 -6.32
CA SER A 212 18.22 -21.24 -5.64
C SER A 212 17.46 -21.13 -4.31
N THR A 213 16.74 -22.20 -3.96
CA THR A 213 15.93 -22.31 -2.75
C THR A 213 16.81 -22.51 -1.50
N GLY A 214 16.56 -21.75 -0.45
CA GLY A 214 17.18 -21.87 0.88
C GLY A 214 16.13 -22.08 1.97
N ARG A 215 16.55 -22.10 3.24
CA ARG A 215 15.65 -22.21 4.40
C ARG A 215 15.04 -20.87 4.84
N ASP A 216 15.35 -19.79 4.18
CA ASP A 216 14.82 -18.49 4.48
C ASP A 216 13.31 -18.41 4.23
N GLY A 217 12.60 -17.77 5.16
CA GLY A 217 11.16 -17.60 5.10
C GLY A 217 10.34 -18.86 5.38
N VAL A 218 10.96 -19.98 5.78
CA VAL A 218 10.20 -21.18 6.15
C VAL A 218 9.26 -20.85 7.31
N HIS A 219 7.96 -21.07 7.13
CA HIS A 219 6.87 -20.62 8.03
C HIS A 219 6.70 -19.08 8.12
N GLY A 220 7.21 -18.28 7.18
CA GLY A 220 7.07 -16.82 7.19
C GLY A 220 5.61 -16.35 7.20
N ALA A 221 4.74 -16.94 6.39
CA ALA A 221 3.31 -16.64 6.39
C ALA A 221 2.61 -17.01 7.72
N ALA A 222 3.03 -18.09 8.38
CA ALA A 222 2.54 -18.46 9.70
C ALA A 222 3.04 -17.48 10.77
N PHE A 223 4.28 -17.01 10.68
CA PHE A 223 4.85 -15.97 11.55
C PHE A 223 4.08 -14.64 11.37
N ALA A 224 3.77 -14.23 10.16
CA ALA A 224 2.95 -13.04 9.89
C ALA A 224 1.51 -13.13 10.42
N SER A 225 1.08 -14.30 10.88
CA SER A 225 -0.23 -14.58 11.49
C SER A 225 -0.16 -14.76 13.01
N LYS A 226 0.86 -14.21 13.67
CA LYS A 226 1.05 -14.23 15.12
C LYS A 226 1.33 -12.84 15.66
N ASP A 227 1.02 -12.64 16.95
CA ASP A 227 1.38 -11.39 17.64
C ASP A 227 2.90 -11.33 17.87
N LEU A 228 3.48 -10.13 17.74
CA LEU A 228 4.87 -9.89 18.13
C LEU A 228 5.00 -9.91 19.66
N THR A 229 6.04 -10.58 20.15
CA THR A 229 6.36 -10.69 21.57
C THR A 229 7.83 -10.36 21.82
N GLU A 230 8.24 -10.28 23.10
CA GLU A 230 9.65 -10.12 23.47
C GLU A 230 10.54 -11.27 22.95
N ASP A 231 9.96 -12.46 22.76
CA ASP A 231 10.66 -13.66 22.27
C ASP A 231 10.70 -13.75 20.74
N SER A 232 10.07 -12.82 20.00
CA SER A 232 10.01 -12.85 18.52
C SER A 232 11.39 -12.76 17.84
N ALA A 233 12.45 -12.37 18.55
CA ALA A 233 13.82 -12.45 18.04
C ALA A 233 14.23 -13.88 17.64
N ASN A 234 13.58 -14.92 18.18
CA ASN A 234 13.82 -16.30 17.79
C ASN A 234 13.25 -16.65 16.40
N ASP A 235 12.35 -15.80 15.86
CA ASP A 235 11.72 -15.98 14.55
C ASP A 235 12.54 -15.35 13.41
N ILE A 236 13.72 -14.79 13.65
CA ILE A 236 14.62 -14.22 12.62
C ILE A 236 14.82 -15.17 11.42
N PRO A 237 14.96 -16.52 11.57
CA PRO A 237 15.04 -17.41 10.42
C PRO A 237 13.82 -17.40 9.48
N SER A 238 12.67 -16.91 9.96
CA SER A 238 11.46 -16.71 9.14
C SER A 238 11.53 -15.45 8.26
N VAL A 239 12.54 -14.60 8.41
CA VAL A 239 12.76 -13.42 7.57
C VAL A 239 13.45 -13.83 6.27
N GLN A 240 12.93 -13.32 5.17
CA GLN A 240 13.46 -13.56 3.84
C GLN A 240 14.72 -12.71 3.59
N VAL A 241 15.57 -13.14 2.65
CA VAL A 241 16.77 -12.41 2.21
C VAL A 241 16.63 -12.11 0.72
N GLY A 242 16.76 -10.84 0.34
CA GLY A 242 16.61 -10.40 -1.04
C GLY A 242 17.94 -10.13 -1.75
N ASP A 243 17.98 -10.42 -3.06
CA ASP A 243 19.08 -10.09 -3.98
C ASP A 243 18.54 -9.27 -5.17
N PRO A 244 18.63 -7.93 -5.11
CA PRO A 244 18.09 -7.06 -6.16
C PRO A 244 18.78 -7.23 -7.52
N PHE A 245 20.00 -7.74 -7.56
CA PHE A 245 20.69 -8.04 -8.82
C PHE A 245 20.05 -9.26 -9.51
N GLN A 246 19.80 -10.33 -8.78
CA GLN A 246 19.11 -11.50 -9.30
C GLN A 246 17.67 -11.15 -9.73
N GLU A 247 16.98 -10.32 -8.96
CA GLU A 247 15.63 -9.84 -9.32
C GLU A 247 15.66 -9.02 -10.62
N LYS A 248 16.70 -8.20 -10.83
CA LYS A 248 16.88 -7.45 -12.08
C LYS A 248 17.06 -8.36 -13.28
N LEU A 249 17.88 -9.37 -13.16
CA LEU A 249 18.08 -10.36 -14.23
C LEU A 249 16.78 -11.12 -14.50
N LEU A 250 16.07 -11.52 -13.44
CA LEU A 250 14.78 -12.23 -13.56
C LEU A 250 13.73 -11.35 -14.25
N LEU A 251 13.65 -10.05 -13.92
CA LEU A 251 12.78 -9.10 -14.62
C LEU A 251 13.07 -9.07 -16.12
N GLU A 252 14.33 -8.90 -16.52
CA GLU A 252 14.67 -8.78 -17.95
C GLU A 252 14.41 -10.08 -18.72
N ALA A 253 14.72 -11.22 -18.11
CA ALA A 253 14.41 -12.53 -18.68
C ALA A 253 12.88 -12.71 -18.84
N THR A 254 12.10 -12.32 -17.83
CA THR A 254 10.63 -12.40 -17.87
C THR A 254 10.05 -11.46 -18.93
N MET A 255 10.60 -10.27 -19.11
CA MET A 255 10.15 -9.33 -20.15
C MET A 255 10.49 -9.84 -21.57
N GLU A 256 11.53 -10.65 -21.75
CA GLU A 256 11.78 -11.36 -23.02
C GLU A 256 10.81 -12.54 -23.19
N LEU A 257 10.60 -13.29 -22.13
CA LEU A 257 9.69 -14.43 -22.11
C LEU A 257 8.25 -14.03 -22.44
N ALA A 258 7.79 -12.89 -21.95
CA ALA A 258 6.45 -12.36 -22.22
C ALA A 258 6.20 -12.01 -23.71
N LYS A 259 7.25 -11.93 -24.53
CA LYS A 259 7.14 -11.64 -25.97
C LYS A 259 7.00 -12.89 -26.86
N ILE A 260 7.19 -14.06 -26.27
CA ILE A 260 7.08 -15.34 -27.00
C ILE A 260 5.82 -16.09 -26.53
N ASP A 261 5.11 -16.71 -27.47
CA ASP A 261 3.93 -17.54 -27.16
C ASP A 261 4.37 -18.95 -26.74
N ALA A 262 5.13 -19.06 -25.66
CA ALA A 262 5.61 -20.32 -25.09
C ALA A 262 5.11 -20.54 -23.66
N VAL A 263 4.57 -19.51 -23.01
CA VAL A 263 4.13 -19.54 -21.62
C VAL A 263 2.62 -19.58 -21.54
N LYS A 264 2.10 -20.51 -20.74
CA LYS A 264 0.66 -20.67 -20.48
C LYS A 264 0.23 -20.10 -19.13
N GLY A 265 1.18 -19.84 -18.23
CA GLY A 265 0.93 -19.17 -16.96
C GLY A 265 2.23 -18.92 -16.21
N MET A 266 2.23 -17.88 -15.40
CA MET A 266 3.31 -17.53 -14.48
C MET A 266 2.76 -17.10 -13.13
N GLN A 267 3.47 -17.46 -12.06
CA GLN A 267 3.20 -17.05 -10.70
C GLN A 267 4.50 -16.75 -9.99
N ASP A 268 4.56 -15.70 -9.19
CA ASP A 268 5.67 -15.47 -8.29
C ASP A 268 5.65 -16.46 -7.11
N MET A 269 6.74 -16.54 -6.39
CA MET A 269 6.86 -17.32 -5.16
C MET A 269 7.08 -16.36 -4.00
N GLY A 270 5.98 -15.79 -3.52
CA GLY A 270 5.93 -14.98 -2.30
C GLY A 270 5.71 -15.86 -1.06
N ALA A 271 4.69 -15.52 -0.28
CA ALA A 271 4.28 -16.29 0.90
C ALA A 271 4.02 -17.75 0.55
N ALA A 272 4.46 -18.68 1.41
CA ALA A 272 4.34 -20.13 1.24
C ALA A 272 5.03 -20.72 -0.03
N GLY A 273 5.84 -19.97 -0.73
CA GLY A 273 6.76 -20.42 -1.78
C GLY A 273 6.13 -21.32 -2.87
N ILE A 274 6.70 -22.52 -3.09
CA ILE A 274 6.22 -23.48 -4.10
C ILE A 274 4.78 -23.93 -3.81
N THR A 275 4.42 -24.04 -2.55
CA THR A 275 3.07 -24.48 -2.15
C THR A 275 2.00 -23.52 -2.62
N CYS A 276 2.19 -22.23 -2.44
CA CYS A 276 1.24 -21.20 -2.88
C CYS A 276 1.15 -21.15 -4.39
N SER A 277 2.29 -21.00 -5.08
CA SER A 277 2.30 -20.88 -6.55
C SER A 277 1.70 -22.08 -7.27
N THR A 278 1.98 -23.31 -6.82
CA THR A 278 1.41 -24.51 -7.41
C THR A 278 -0.09 -24.66 -7.16
N SER A 279 -0.55 -24.32 -5.93
CA SER A 279 -1.98 -24.43 -5.59
C SER A 279 -2.82 -23.38 -6.31
N GLU A 280 -2.39 -22.13 -6.35
CA GLU A 280 -3.13 -21.07 -7.04
C GLU A 280 -3.22 -21.28 -8.54
N MET A 281 -2.09 -21.61 -9.19
CA MET A 281 -2.07 -21.90 -10.62
C MET A 281 -2.91 -23.12 -10.98
N SER A 282 -2.87 -24.19 -10.18
CA SER A 282 -3.65 -25.40 -10.40
C SER A 282 -5.14 -25.18 -10.21
N ALA A 283 -5.53 -24.54 -9.11
CA ALA A 283 -6.94 -24.22 -8.82
C ALA A 283 -7.53 -23.27 -9.87
N GLY A 284 -6.79 -22.21 -10.25
CA GLY A 284 -7.18 -21.27 -11.29
C GLY A 284 -7.37 -21.91 -12.65
N GLY A 285 -6.52 -22.85 -13.00
CA GLY A 285 -6.56 -23.62 -14.25
C GLY A 285 -7.48 -24.85 -14.22
N LYS A 286 -8.00 -25.21 -13.03
CA LYS A 286 -8.78 -26.45 -12.81
C LYS A 286 -8.06 -27.72 -13.25
N VAL A 287 -6.77 -27.77 -13.00
CA VAL A 287 -5.86 -28.86 -13.32
C VAL A 287 -5.08 -29.30 -12.09
N GLY A 288 -4.38 -30.42 -12.16
CA GLY A 288 -3.41 -30.86 -11.15
C GLY A 288 -1.99 -30.61 -11.60
N MET A 289 -1.04 -30.88 -10.71
CA MET A 289 0.39 -30.90 -11.02
C MET A 289 1.07 -32.08 -10.31
N ASP A 290 2.06 -32.67 -11.00
CA ASP A 290 3.06 -33.55 -10.41
C ASP A 290 4.37 -32.78 -10.31
N ILE A 291 4.90 -32.61 -9.10
CA ILE A 291 6.08 -31.80 -8.79
C ILE A 291 7.15 -32.67 -8.10
N TRP A 292 8.37 -32.68 -8.63
CA TRP A 292 9.54 -33.39 -8.08
C TRP A 292 10.44 -32.43 -7.34
N LEU A 293 10.44 -32.47 -6.03
CA LEU A 293 11.16 -31.54 -5.16
C LEU A 293 12.68 -31.76 -5.17
N ASP A 294 13.12 -32.97 -5.43
CA ASP A 294 14.55 -33.31 -5.64
C ASP A 294 15.17 -32.62 -6.85
N LYS A 295 14.35 -32.09 -7.77
CA LYS A 295 14.78 -31.30 -8.94
C LYS A 295 14.85 -29.80 -8.69
N VAL A 296 14.35 -29.33 -7.57
CA VAL A 296 14.41 -27.90 -7.20
C VAL A 296 15.85 -27.52 -6.88
N PRO A 297 16.42 -26.48 -7.50
CA PRO A 297 17.75 -26.00 -7.16
C PRO A 297 17.79 -25.50 -5.72
N THR A 298 18.67 -26.06 -4.89
CA THR A 298 18.84 -25.64 -3.48
C THR A 298 20.24 -25.05 -3.28
N ARG A 299 20.34 -24.05 -2.39
CA ARG A 299 21.63 -23.45 -1.99
C ARG A 299 22.16 -24.00 -0.66
N GLN A 300 21.38 -24.84 -0.01
CA GLN A 300 21.75 -25.49 1.26
C GLN A 300 21.62 -26.99 1.11
N GLU A 301 22.58 -27.76 1.61
CA GLU A 301 22.53 -29.21 1.62
C GLU A 301 21.59 -29.70 2.75
N GLY A 302 20.99 -30.87 2.54
CA GLY A 302 20.16 -31.54 3.55
C GLY A 302 18.85 -30.82 3.86
N MET A 303 18.28 -30.12 2.90
CA MET A 303 16.92 -29.59 3.03
C MET A 303 15.90 -30.75 2.97
N GLU A 304 14.96 -30.74 3.91
CA GLU A 304 13.82 -31.64 3.89
C GLU A 304 12.78 -31.23 2.85
N PRO A 305 11.99 -32.16 2.29
CA PRO A 305 10.99 -31.82 1.26
C PRO A 305 9.98 -30.73 1.68
N TRP A 306 9.52 -30.76 2.93
CA TRP A 306 8.60 -29.74 3.44
C TRP A 306 9.27 -28.37 3.56
N GLU A 307 10.57 -28.30 3.90
CA GLU A 307 11.32 -27.02 3.91
C GLU A 307 11.40 -26.41 2.50
N ILE A 308 11.62 -27.26 1.47
CA ILE A 308 11.65 -26.81 0.06
C ILE A 308 10.31 -26.26 -0.38
N LEU A 309 9.20 -26.91 0.02
CA LEU A 309 7.84 -26.52 -0.31
C LEU A 309 7.47 -25.15 0.30
N LEU A 310 7.81 -24.96 1.57
CA LEU A 310 7.41 -23.81 2.36
C LEU A 310 8.42 -22.65 2.34
N SER A 311 9.61 -22.86 1.77
CA SER A 311 10.62 -21.82 1.65
C SER A 311 10.08 -20.62 0.86
N GLU A 312 10.29 -19.42 1.41
CA GLU A 312 9.93 -18.15 0.79
C GLU A 312 11.17 -17.42 0.24
N SER A 313 12.21 -18.18 -0.15
CA SER A 313 13.38 -17.60 -0.83
C SER A 313 12.93 -16.72 -1.98
N GLN A 314 13.47 -15.51 -2.02
CA GLN A 314 13.08 -14.48 -2.96
C GLN A 314 13.60 -14.76 -4.39
N GLU A 315 13.22 -13.93 -5.33
CA GLU A 315 13.65 -13.96 -6.74
C GLU A 315 13.37 -15.29 -7.44
N ARG A 316 12.21 -15.91 -7.15
CA ARG A 316 11.77 -17.17 -7.79
C ARG A 316 10.37 -17.03 -8.37
N MET A 317 10.15 -17.73 -9.46
CA MET A 317 8.84 -17.82 -10.13
C MET A 317 8.55 -19.25 -10.59
N LEU A 318 7.27 -19.59 -10.69
CA LEU A 318 6.77 -20.79 -11.34
C LEU A 318 6.27 -20.44 -12.75
N VAL A 319 6.68 -21.21 -13.75
CA VAL A 319 6.33 -20.99 -15.15
C VAL A 319 5.78 -22.28 -15.75
N VAL A 320 4.59 -22.22 -16.34
CA VAL A 320 3.99 -23.32 -17.12
C VAL A 320 4.28 -23.09 -18.59
N VAL A 321 5.02 -23.99 -19.19
CA VAL A 321 5.55 -23.90 -20.55
C VAL A 321 4.79 -24.83 -21.47
N ASP A 322 4.39 -24.33 -22.65
CA ASP A 322 3.70 -25.09 -23.67
C ASP A 322 4.57 -26.25 -24.19
N LYS A 323 3.96 -27.40 -24.34
CA LYS A 323 4.66 -28.62 -24.74
C LYS A 323 5.35 -28.45 -26.10
N GLY A 324 6.65 -28.72 -26.10
CA GLY A 324 7.53 -28.58 -27.29
C GLY A 324 8.17 -27.19 -27.42
N ARG A 325 7.90 -26.26 -26.49
CA ARG A 325 8.51 -24.92 -26.46
C ARG A 325 9.53 -24.75 -25.31
N GLU A 326 9.91 -25.87 -24.65
CA GLU A 326 10.78 -25.88 -23.48
C GLU A 326 12.15 -25.24 -23.75
N ASN A 327 12.72 -25.49 -24.94
CA ASN A 327 14.02 -24.95 -25.33
C ASN A 327 13.98 -23.45 -25.51
N ASP A 328 12.89 -22.88 -26.03
CA ASP A 328 12.75 -21.42 -26.20
C ASP A 328 12.82 -20.68 -24.86
N VAL A 329 12.24 -21.29 -23.82
CA VAL A 329 12.28 -20.77 -22.47
C VAL A 329 13.66 -20.95 -21.84
N GLN A 330 14.28 -22.12 -21.99
CA GLN A 330 15.62 -22.41 -21.46
C GLN A 330 16.66 -21.44 -22.04
N ASP A 331 16.65 -21.20 -23.36
CA ASP A 331 17.58 -20.31 -24.05
C ASP A 331 17.52 -18.87 -23.52
N ILE A 332 16.32 -18.37 -23.15
CA ILE A 332 16.17 -17.04 -22.55
C ILE A 332 16.83 -16.99 -21.18
N PHE A 333 16.56 -17.95 -20.30
CA PHE A 333 17.13 -17.95 -18.96
C PHE A 333 18.64 -18.23 -18.95
N ASP A 334 19.14 -19.08 -19.85
CA ASP A 334 20.57 -19.33 -20.05
C ASP A 334 21.30 -18.04 -20.50
N LYS A 335 20.69 -17.24 -21.39
CA LYS A 335 21.21 -15.93 -21.79
C LYS A 335 21.42 -14.98 -20.61
N TRP A 336 20.52 -15.03 -19.63
CA TRP A 336 20.55 -14.15 -18.45
C TRP A 336 21.29 -14.77 -17.25
N ASP A 337 21.87 -15.98 -17.41
CA ASP A 337 22.58 -16.71 -16.34
C ASP A 337 21.71 -16.96 -15.10
N ILE A 338 20.44 -17.36 -15.34
CA ILE A 338 19.45 -17.61 -14.30
C ILE A 338 19.04 -19.10 -14.33
N HIS A 339 18.86 -19.70 -13.17
CA HIS A 339 18.36 -21.06 -13.09
C HIS A 339 16.97 -21.19 -13.75
N CYS A 340 16.85 -22.20 -14.60
CA CYS A 340 15.61 -22.63 -15.21
C CYS A 340 15.53 -24.15 -15.13
N LYS A 341 14.75 -24.68 -14.20
CA LYS A 341 14.69 -26.14 -13.97
C LYS A 341 13.28 -26.66 -14.09
N LYS A 342 13.11 -27.66 -14.94
CA LYS A 342 11.87 -28.42 -15.00
C LYS A 342 11.72 -29.22 -13.71
N ILE A 343 10.69 -28.89 -12.94
CA ILE A 343 10.38 -29.53 -11.66
C ILE A 343 9.07 -30.33 -11.72
N GLY A 344 8.27 -30.17 -12.77
CA GLY A 344 6.97 -30.80 -12.78
C GLY A 344 6.31 -30.85 -14.13
N VAL A 345 5.05 -31.29 -14.09
CA VAL A 345 4.15 -31.39 -15.24
C VAL A 345 2.70 -31.13 -14.83
N VAL A 346 1.94 -30.46 -15.68
CA VAL A 346 0.51 -30.26 -15.50
C VAL A 346 -0.24 -31.59 -15.78
N THR A 347 -1.14 -31.98 -14.88
CA THR A 347 -1.88 -33.24 -14.94
C THR A 347 -3.38 -33.00 -15.00
N ALA A 348 -4.11 -34.04 -15.45
CA ALA A 348 -5.57 -33.99 -15.38
C ALA A 348 -6.08 -34.18 -13.95
N GLY A 349 -7.20 -33.53 -13.65
CA GLY A 349 -7.84 -33.60 -12.32
C GLY A 349 -7.33 -32.55 -11.34
N PRO A 350 -7.84 -32.50 -10.11
CA PRO A 350 -7.63 -31.40 -9.18
C PRO A 350 -6.47 -31.59 -8.19
N LEU A 351 -5.67 -32.65 -8.33
CA LEU A 351 -4.72 -33.05 -7.31
C LEU A 351 -3.32 -32.47 -7.57
N LEU A 352 -2.75 -31.86 -6.54
CA LEU A 352 -1.32 -31.61 -6.42
C LEU A 352 -0.65 -32.84 -5.81
N ARG A 353 0.36 -33.35 -6.50
CA ARG A 353 1.16 -34.47 -6.01
C ARG A 353 2.63 -34.03 -5.96
N TYR A 354 3.24 -34.22 -4.81
CA TYR A 354 4.64 -33.88 -4.58
C TYR A 354 5.45 -35.15 -4.39
N PHE A 355 6.59 -35.20 -5.06
CA PHE A 355 7.48 -36.37 -5.09
C PHE A 355 8.86 -36.00 -4.57
N TRP A 356 9.50 -36.93 -3.88
CA TRP A 356 10.88 -36.90 -3.45
C TRP A 356 11.56 -38.22 -3.79
N ASN A 357 12.62 -38.21 -4.62
CA ASN A 357 13.27 -39.41 -5.13
C ASN A 357 12.26 -40.45 -5.67
N GLU A 358 11.33 -40.02 -6.50
CA GLU A 358 10.22 -40.80 -7.08
C GLU A 358 9.17 -41.32 -6.07
N GLU A 359 9.32 -41.10 -4.77
CA GLU A 359 8.31 -41.45 -3.77
C GLU A 359 7.30 -40.28 -3.64
N LYS A 360 6.00 -40.59 -3.66
CA LYS A 360 4.95 -39.62 -3.43
C LYS A 360 4.86 -39.28 -1.95
N ILE A 361 5.20 -38.05 -1.60
CA ILE A 361 5.24 -37.56 -0.22
C ILE A 361 4.02 -36.74 0.19
N ALA A 362 3.26 -36.18 -0.75
CA ALA A 362 2.00 -35.51 -0.47
C ALA A 362 1.03 -35.58 -1.66
N GLU A 363 -0.26 -35.60 -1.36
CA GLU A 363 -1.34 -35.57 -2.35
C GLU A 363 -2.53 -34.78 -1.80
N ILE A 364 -2.81 -33.61 -2.39
CA ILE A 364 -3.77 -32.63 -1.86
C ILE A 364 -4.60 -32.05 -2.98
N PRO A 365 -5.93 -31.87 -2.82
CA PRO A 365 -6.74 -31.12 -3.76
C PRO A 365 -6.30 -29.64 -3.78
N ALA A 366 -5.89 -29.11 -4.94
CA ALA A 366 -5.41 -27.73 -5.08
C ALA A 366 -6.41 -26.70 -4.58
N GLU A 367 -7.69 -26.88 -4.91
CA GLU A 367 -8.77 -25.98 -4.51
C GLU A 367 -8.91 -25.85 -2.99
N SER A 368 -8.57 -26.89 -2.22
CA SER A 368 -8.64 -26.85 -0.75
C SER A 368 -7.62 -25.91 -0.10
N LEU A 369 -6.60 -25.49 -0.85
CA LEU A 369 -5.52 -24.64 -0.35
C LEU A 369 -5.69 -23.16 -0.68
N VAL A 370 -6.49 -22.83 -1.70
CA VAL A 370 -6.58 -21.46 -2.20
C VAL A 370 -7.67 -20.64 -1.51
N LEU A 371 -7.60 -19.34 -1.69
CA LEU A 371 -8.51 -18.37 -1.10
C LEU A 371 -9.98 -18.66 -1.43
N GLY A 372 -10.77 -18.91 -0.38
CA GLY A 372 -12.21 -19.21 -0.49
C GLY A 372 -12.53 -20.65 -0.92
N GLY A 373 -11.51 -21.54 -1.03
CA GLY A 373 -11.68 -22.94 -1.37
C GLY A 373 -11.94 -23.85 -0.17
N GLY A 374 -10.95 -24.08 0.68
CA GLY A 374 -11.02 -25.09 1.76
C GLY A 374 -10.92 -24.54 3.18
N ALA A 375 -10.24 -23.42 3.37
CA ALA A 375 -10.05 -22.86 4.72
C ALA A 375 -11.39 -22.42 5.33
N PRO A 376 -11.61 -22.69 6.62
CA PRO A 376 -12.81 -22.23 7.34
C PRO A 376 -12.97 -20.71 7.25
N ILE A 377 -14.20 -20.24 7.20
CA ILE A 377 -14.54 -18.81 7.21
C ILE A 377 -15.15 -18.49 8.57
N TYR A 378 -14.44 -17.68 9.35
CA TYR A 378 -14.87 -17.33 10.69
C TYR A 378 -15.72 -16.06 10.74
N ASP A 379 -16.75 -16.11 11.57
CA ASP A 379 -17.57 -14.96 11.94
C ASP A 379 -17.11 -14.48 13.31
N ARG A 380 -16.35 -13.38 13.38
CA ARG A 380 -15.84 -12.86 14.64
C ARG A 380 -16.86 -11.94 15.32
N GLU A 381 -16.80 -11.91 16.65
CA GLU A 381 -17.61 -10.99 17.44
C GLU A 381 -17.24 -9.53 17.10
N ILE A 382 -18.25 -8.66 17.02
CA ILE A 382 -18.09 -7.23 16.74
C ILE A 382 -18.58 -6.47 17.96
N LYS A 383 -17.69 -5.65 18.58
CA LYS A 383 -18.05 -4.86 19.76
C LYS A 383 -17.53 -3.44 19.60
N GLU A 384 -18.43 -2.46 19.68
CA GLU A 384 -18.06 -1.04 19.66
C GLU A 384 -17.21 -0.70 20.87
N PRO A 385 -16.01 -0.10 20.68
CA PRO A 385 -15.13 0.31 21.78
C PRO A 385 -15.76 1.43 22.64
N ILE A 386 -15.43 1.41 23.92
CA ILE A 386 -15.94 2.43 24.86
C ILE A 386 -15.42 3.84 24.50
N TYR A 387 -14.18 3.93 24.00
CA TYR A 387 -13.56 5.19 23.62
C TYR A 387 -14.34 5.91 22.52
N PHE A 388 -14.96 5.21 21.60
CA PHE A 388 -15.74 5.78 20.51
C PHE A 388 -16.86 6.73 21.00
N LYS A 389 -17.58 6.30 22.04
CA LYS A 389 -18.61 7.16 22.69
C LYS A 389 -17.98 8.32 23.47
N LYS A 390 -16.77 8.13 24.01
CA LYS A 390 -16.05 9.16 24.75
C LYS A 390 -15.58 10.28 23.82
N PHE A 391 -15.04 9.92 22.67
CA PHE A 391 -14.53 10.86 21.67
C PHE A 391 -15.62 11.80 21.15
N LYS A 392 -16.84 11.31 20.98
CA LYS A 392 -18.01 12.12 20.58
C LYS A 392 -18.41 13.20 21.58
N LYS A 393 -17.84 13.20 22.80
CA LYS A 393 -18.09 14.23 23.82
C LYS A 393 -17.06 15.37 23.78
N PHE A 394 -16.15 15.34 22.82
CA PHE A 394 -15.20 16.41 22.59
C PHE A 394 -15.93 17.74 22.38
N ASP A 395 -15.39 18.81 22.97
CA ASP A 395 -15.98 20.13 22.88
C ASP A 395 -14.83 21.13 22.66
N ILE A 396 -14.73 21.68 21.48
CA ILE A 396 -13.70 22.64 21.07
C ILE A 396 -13.64 23.85 21.99
N LYS A 397 -14.77 24.27 22.59
CA LYS A 397 -14.84 25.41 23.49
C LYS A 397 -14.03 25.22 24.78
N LYS A 398 -13.66 23.99 25.11
CA LYS A 398 -12.78 23.67 26.25
C LYS A 398 -11.30 23.79 25.90
N ILE A 399 -10.97 23.92 24.63
CA ILE A 399 -9.61 24.10 24.15
C ILE A 399 -9.34 25.62 24.08
N PRO A 400 -8.34 26.13 24.83
CA PRO A 400 -8.03 27.55 24.80
C PRO A 400 -7.41 27.97 23.47
N GLU A 401 -7.85 29.08 22.90
CA GLU A 401 -7.21 29.67 21.75
C GLU A 401 -5.83 30.21 22.11
N PRO A 402 -4.80 29.90 21.28
CA PRO A 402 -3.47 30.43 21.53
C PRO A 402 -3.41 31.93 21.25
N LYS A 403 -2.65 32.64 22.07
CA LYS A 403 -2.43 34.10 21.90
C LYS A 403 -1.42 34.44 20.81
N ASP A 404 -0.53 33.51 20.52
CA ASP A 404 0.56 33.66 19.54
C ASP A 404 0.46 32.56 18.49
N LEU A 405 -0.31 32.84 17.43
CA LEU A 405 -0.52 31.92 16.31
C LEU A 405 0.78 31.70 15.51
N LEU A 406 1.67 32.70 15.43
CA LEU A 406 2.95 32.57 14.76
C LEU A 406 3.85 31.54 15.47
N HIS A 407 3.85 31.56 16.81
CA HIS A 407 4.57 30.56 17.58
C HIS A 407 4.02 29.13 17.34
N VAL A 408 2.71 29.00 17.27
CA VAL A 408 2.04 27.72 16.95
C VAL A 408 2.41 27.27 15.54
N ALA A 409 2.33 28.13 14.55
CA ALA A 409 2.71 27.84 13.17
C ALA A 409 4.14 27.30 13.03
N LYS A 410 5.10 27.95 13.74
CA LYS A 410 6.51 27.49 13.79
C LYS A 410 6.66 26.09 14.39
N LYS A 411 5.84 25.74 15.36
CA LYS A 411 5.84 24.39 15.94
C LYS A 411 5.23 23.37 15.00
N ILE A 412 4.07 23.70 14.39
CA ILE A 412 3.35 22.78 13.51
C ILE A 412 4.19 22.43 12.29
N ILE A 413 4.80 23.41 11.62
CA ILE A 413 5.58 23.18 10.40
C ILE A 413 6.81 22.27 10.64
N ALA A 414 7.29 22.21 11.88
CA ALA A 414 8.43 21.38 12.29
C ALA A 414 8.03 20.03 12.92
N LEU A 415 6.74 19.69 12.99
CA LEU A 415 6.30 18.38 13.48
C LEU A 415 6.78 17.27 12.56
N PRO A 416 7.22 16.10 13.07
CA PRO A 416 7.68 14.98 12.24
C PRO A 416 6.68 14.54 11.18
N ASN A 417 5.38 14.58 11.47
CA ASN A 417 4.32 14.23 10.52
C ASN A 417 4.07 15.30 9.45
N ILE A 418 4.37 16.57 9.75
CA ILE A 418 4.20 17.70 8.83
C ILE A 418 5.49 17.98 8.05
N SER A 419 6.63 18.08 8.72
CA SER A 419 7.90 18.47 8.12
C SER A 419 8.30 17.59 6.93
N SER A 420 9.17 18.13 6.07
CA SER A 420 9.69 17.46 4.89
C SER A 420 10.23 16.07 5.20
N LYS A 421 9.86 15.10 4.39
CA LYS A 421 10.44 13.75 4.42
C LYS A 421 11.72 13.64 3.59
N LYS A 422 12.36 14.76 3.29
CA LYS A 422 13.58 14.88 2.47
C LYS A 422 14.68 13.95 2.94
N TYR A 423 14.92 13.86 4.25
CA TYR A 423 15.87 12.92 4.86
C TYR A 423 15.66 11.46 4.39
N ILE A 424 14.43 11.09 4.10
CA ILE A 424 14.04 9.74 3.65
C ILE A 424 14.10 9.63 2.13
N TYR A 425 13.36 10.49 1.40
CA TYR A 425 13.18 10.30 -0.03
C TYR A 425 14.43 10.63 -0.88
N GLU A 426 15.38 11.43 -0.38
CA GLU A 426 16.67 11.66 -1.07
C GLU A 426 17.55 10.39 -1.15
N GLN A 427 17.24 9.35 -0.38
CA GLN A 427 17.93 8.07 -0.45
C GLN A 427 17.41 7.17 -1.58
N TYR A 428 16.27 7.50 -2.16
CA TYR A 428 15.63 6.75 -3.22
C TYR A 428 15.96 7.33 -4.59
N ASP A 429 16.25 6.45 -5.55
CA ASP A 429 16.28 6.86 -6.96
C ASP A 429 14.84 7.14 -7.42
N SER A 430 14.56 8.38 -7.78
CA SER A 430 13.25 8.83 -8.23
C SER A 430 13.16 9.06 -9.75
N MET A 431 14.30 9.03 -10.47
CA MET A 431 14.39 9.44 -11.87
C MET A 431 14.79 8.33 -12.83
N VAL A 432 15.14 7.14 -12.35
CA VAL A 432 15.49 6.02 -13.21
C VAL A 432 14.37 5.73 -14.22
N GLY A 433 14.73 5.46 -15.46
CA GLY A 433 13.77 5.32 -16.56
C GLY A 433 13.23 6.65 -17.10
N THR A 434 13.50 7.79 -16.47
CA THR A 434 13.14 9.16 -16.92
C THR A 434 11.64 9.36 -17.21
N LYS A 435 10.79 8.79 -16.39
CA LYS A 435 9.32 8.87 -16.53
C LYS A 435 8.67 9.71 -15.45
N ASN A 436 9.29 9.79 -14.26
CA ASN A 436 8.77 10.57 -13.14
C ASN A 436 8.82 12.07 -13.45
N ARG A 437 7.72 12.74 -13.22
CA ARG A 437 7.55 14.17 -13.37
C ARG A 437 7.60 14.92 -12.04
N SER A 438 7.10 14.28 -11.00
CA SER A 438 6.87 14.90 -9.70
C SER A 438 8.15 15.33 -8.98
N THR A 439 9.33 14.77 -9.29
CA THR A 439 10.61 15.24 -8.74
C THR A 439 10.87 16.71 -9.08
N ASN A 440 10.54 17.15 -10.28
CA ASN A 440 10.78 18.52 -10.75
C ASN A 440 9.53 19.40 -10.74
N GLU A 441 8.36 18.80 -10.75
CA GLU A 441 7.05 19.44 -10.80
C GLU A 441 6.14 18.80 -9.74
N PRO A 442 6.35 19.07 -8.44
CA PRO A 442 5.58 18.46 -7.36
C PRO A 442 4.09 18.75 -7.47
N SER A 443 3.29 17.72 -7.29
CA SER A 443 1.83 17.73 -7.22
C SER A 443 1.36 16.79 -6.10
N ASP A 444 0.10 16.84 -5.72
CA ASP A 444 -0.45 16.03 -4.62
C ASP A 444 -0.35 14.53 -4.89
N ALA A 445 -0.46 14.11 -6.15
CA ALA A 445 -0.16 12.75 -6.57
C ALA A 445 1.14 12.69 -7.37
N SER A 446 1.83 11.55 -7.34
CA SER A 446 2.99 11.30 -8.18
C SER A 446 2.58 11.10 -9.63
N ILE A 447 3.18 11.86 -10.56
CA ILE A 447 2.88 11.81 -11.99
C ILE A 447 3.99 11.08 -12.75
N VAL A 448 3.62 9.99 -13.43
CA VAL A 448 4.55 9.15 -14.19
C VAL A 448 4.11 9.10 -15.66
N ASN A 449 4.94 9.65 -16.54
CA ASN A 449 4.65 9.74 -17.98
C ASN A 449 4.67 8.37 -18.65
N ILE A 450 3.75 8.14 -19.57
CA ILE A 450 3.75 7.00 -20.48
C ILE A 450 4.56 7.38 -21.72
N LYS A 451 5.75 6.79 -21.89
CA LYS A 451 6.63 7.14 -23.02
C LYS A 451 5.95 6.84 -24.36
N GLY A 452 6.03 7.80 -25.27
CA GLY A 452 5.40 7.71 -26.60
C GLY A 452 3.93 8.11 -26.64
N SER A 453 3.34 8.52 -25.50
CA SER A 453 1.97 9.00 -25.35
C SER A 453 1.94 10.41 -24.77
N LYS A 454 0.82 11.11 -24.92
CA LYS A 454 0.50 12.33 -24.16
C LYS A 454 -0.17 12.02 -22.80
N ARG A 455 -0.19 10.80 -22.38
CA ARG A 455 -0.82 10.36 -21.13
C ARG A 455 0.22 10.17 -20.03
N ALA A 456 -0.27 10.24 -18.79
CA ALA A 456 0.49 9.89 -17.60
C ALA A 456 -0.42 9.15 -16.62
N ILE A 457 0.19 8.45 -15.67
CA ILE A 457 -0.50 7.83 -14.54
C ILE A 457 -0.22 8.70 -13.32
N ALA A 458 -1.28 9.10 -12.63
CA ALA A 458 -1.22 9.70 -11.30
C ALA A 458 -1.33 8.58 -10.26
N MET A 459 -0.50 8.60 -9.22
CA MET A 459 -0.46 7.58 -8.19
C MET A 459 -0.33 8.23 -6.82
N THR A 460 -1.07 7.72 -5.84
CA THR A 460 -0.99 8.19 -4.47
C THR A 460 -1.22 7.04 -3.50
N VAL A 461 -0.73 7.19 -2.28
CA VAL A 461 -0.97 6.28 -1.17
C VAL A 461 -1.20 7.11 0.08
N ASP A 462 -2.26 6.79 0.83
CA ASP A 462 -2.67 7.59 1.96
C ASP A 462 -3.48 6.82 2.99
N CYS A 463 -3.34 7.20 4.26
CA CYS A 463 -4.22 6.84 5.37
C CYS A 463 -3.90 7.67 6.61
N ASN A 464 -4.81 8.52 7.09
CA ASN A 464 -4.68 9.06 8.43
C ASN A 464 -5.29 8.08 9.46
N SER A 465 -4.41 7.29 10.08
CA SER A 465 -4.81 6.23 11.04
C SER A 465 -5.48 6.77 12.31
N ARG A 466 -5.19 8.03 12.68
CA ARG A 466 -5.83 8.68 13.84
C ARG A 466 -7.31 8.96 13.55
N TYR A 467 -7.63 9.39 12.34
CA TYR A 467 -9.03 9.56 11.90
C TYR A 467 -9.78 8.21 11.87
N VAL A 468 -9.11 7.17 11.39
CA VAL A 468 -9.66 5.80 11.36
C VAL A 468 -9.84 5.25 12.79
N HIS A 469 -8.91 5.51 13.70
CA HIS A 469 -9.06 5.15 15.11
C HIS A 469 -10.24 5.87 15.76
N ALA A 470 -10.42 7.15 15.48
CA ALA A 470 -11.52 7.96 16.01
C ALA A 470 -12.90 7.50 15.48
N ASP A 471 -13.00 7.20 14.19
CA ASP A 471 -14.19 6.62 13.55
C ASP A 471 -13.77 5.81 12.32
N PRO A 472 -13.78 4.47 12.39
CA PRO A 472 -13.26 3.62 11.31
C PRO A 472 -14.00 3.79 9.98
N GLU A 473 -15.30 4.07 10.02
CA GLU A 473 -16.10 4.26 8.81
C GLU A 473 -15.81 5.63 8.18
N VAL A 474 -15.84 6.68 8.97
CA VAL A 474 -15.55 8.05 8.50
C VAL A 474 -14.08 8.21 8.10
N GLY A 475 -13.15 7.78 8.94
CA GLY A 475 -11.71 7.89 8.65
C GLY A 475 -11.29 7.14 7.38
N THR A 476 -11.90 5.99 7.09
CA THR A 476 -11.62 5.27 5.86
C THR A 476 -12.32 5.90 4.64
N MET A 477 -13.50 6.51 4.80
CA MET A 477 -14.08 7.34 3.73
C MET A 477 -13.15 8.52 3.40
N ILE A 478 -12.59 9.17 4.40
CA ILE A 478 -11.61 10.26 4.22
C ILE A 478 -10.39 9.74 3.44
N ALA A 479 -9.78 8.63 3.85
CA ALA A 479 -8.59 8.09 3.18
C ALA A 479 -8.81 7.82 1.69
N VAL A 480 -9.95 7.23 1.30
CA VAL A 480 -10.30 7.04 -0.12
C VAL A 480 -10.52 8.37 -0.83
N SER A 481 -11.18 9.33 -0.17
CA SER A 481 -11.54 10.63 -0.74
C SER A 481 -10.31 11.52 -0.92
N GLU A 482 -9.37 11.48 0.00
CA GLU A 482 -8.10 12.20 -0.05
C GLU A 482 -7.22 11.69 -1.20
N ASN A 483 -7.09 10.37 -1.34
CA ASN A 483 -6.43 9.80 -2.52
C ASN A 483 -7.06 10.31 -3.83
N ALA A 484 -8.40 10.35 -3.92
CA ALA A 484 -9.08 10.87 -5.11
C ALA A 484 -8.84 12.37 -5.30
N ARG A 485 -8.82 13.15 -4.20
CA ARG A 485 -8.56 14.60 -4.20
C ARG A 485 -7.14 14.90 -4.69
N ASN A 486 -6.14 14.15 -4.22
CA ASN A 486 -4.75 14.27 -4.63
C ASN A 486 -4.56 14.01 -6.13
N ILE A 487 -5.21 12.97 -6.65
CA ILE A 487 -5.21 12.69 -8.10
C ILE A 487 -5.86 13.83 -8.90
N ILE A 488 -6.99 14.36 -8.43
CA ILE A 488 -7.71 15.44 -9.11
C ILE A 488 -6.91 16.74 -9.09
N CYS A 489 -6.34 17.13 -7.94
CA CYS A 489 -5.49 18.31 -7.82
C CYS A 489 -4.26 18.24 -8.74
N SER A 490 -3.82 17.03 -9.07
CA SER A 490 -2.71 16.80 -10.01
C SER A 490 -3.12 16.77 -11.48
N GLY A 491 -4.41 16.95 -11.79
CA GLY A 491 -4.95 16.93 -13.17
C GLY A 491 -5.37 15.53 -13.65
N GLY A 492 -5.38 14.53 -12.77
CA GLY A 492 -5.79 13.15 -13.07
C GLY A 492 -7.30 12.89 -12.89
N GLU A 493 -7.75 11.76 -13.41
CA GLU A 493 -9.08 11.20 -13.14
C GLU A 493 -8.91 9.92 -12.32
N PRO A 494 -9.45 9.83 -11.07
CA PRO A 494 -9.41 8.62 -10.27
C PRO A 494 -9.95 7.40 -11.03
N SER A 495 -9.26 6.27 -10.97
CA SER A 495 -9.61 5.09 -11.77
C SER A 495 -9.92 3.87 -10.92
N ALA A 496 -9.02 3.45 -10.05
CA ALA A 496 -9.20 2.27 -9.20
C ALA A 496 -8.27 2.31 -7.99
N ILE A 497 -8.58 1.52 -6.96
CA ILE A 497 -7.76 1.38 -5.76
C ILE A 497 -7.26 -0.05 -5.56
N THR A 498 -6.15 -0.15 -4.86
CA THR A 498 -5.72 -1.33 -4.10
C THR A 498 -5.52 -0.92 -2.63
N ASN A 499 -5.55 -1.85 -1.69
CA ASN A 499 -5.46 -1.51 -0.27
C ASN A 499 -4.56 -2.47 0.50
N CYS A 500 -3.98 -1.98 1.59
CA CYS A 500 -3.30 -2.79 2.59
C CYS A 500 -3.97 -2.55 3.95
N LEU A 501 -4.67 -3.55 4.46
CA LEU A 501 -5.52 -3.45 5.64
C LEU A 501 -4.76 -3.91 6.88
N ASN A 502 -4.14 -2.96 7.60
CA ASN A 502 -3.32 -3.23 8.78
C ASN A 502 -4.15 -3.02 10.05
N PHE A 503 -4.35 -4.10 10.81
CA PHE A 503 -5.15 -4.12 12.03
C PHE A 503 -4.49 -5.00 13.10
N GLY A 504 -4.87 -4.82 14.36
CA GLY A 504 -4.49 -5.71 15.45
C GLY A 504 -5.06 -7.12 15.30
N ASN A 505 -5.12 -7.85 16.40
CA ASN A 505 -5.59 -9.24 16.40
C ASN A 505 -7.12 -9.32 16.15
N PRO A 506 -7.58 -10.08 15.12
CA PRO A 506 -9.00 -10.19 14.76
C PRO A 506 -9.86 -10.93 15.78
N TYR A 507 -9.25 -11.62 16.75
CA TYR A 507 -9.97 -12.25 17.88
C TYR A 507 -10.41 -11.21 18.92
N ASN A 508 -9.86 -9.97 18.89
CA ASN A 508 -10.34 -8.87 19.71
C ASN A 508 -11.59 -8.25 19.05
N PRO A 509 -12.78 -8.31 19.71
CA PRO A 509 -14.02 -7.81 19.11
C PRO A 509 -14.00 -6.30 18.80
N GLU A 510 -13.21 -5.51 19.53
CA GLU A 510 -13.08 -4.07 19.32
C GLU A 510 -12.21 -3.77 18.09
N VAL A 511 -11.12 -4.53 17.88
CA VAL A 511 -10.30 -4.50 16.65
C VAL A 511 -11.14 -4.93 15.44
N TYR A 512 -11.93 -6.00 15.61
CA TYR A 512 -12.77 -6.47 14.51
C TYR A 512 -13.89 -5.49 14.15
N TRP A 513 -14.41 -4.72 15.14
CA TRP A 513 -15.32 -3.61 14.89
C TRP A 513 -14.62 -2.50 14.05
N GLN A 514 -13.38 -2.16 14.35
CA GLN A 514 -12.61 -1.19 13.55
C GLN A 514 -12.45 -1.68 12.11
N PHE A 515 -12.07 -2.94 11.91
CA PHE A 515 -11.95 -3.55 10.58
C PHE A 515 -13.26 -3.49 9.79
N THR A 516 -14.36 -3.90 10.39
CA THR A 516 -15.67 -3.89 9.71
C THR A 516 -16.16 -2.48 9.39
N GLY A 517 -15.86 -1.50 10.25
CA GLY A 517 -16.12 -0.09 10.02
C GLY A 517 -15.33 0.44 8.82
N ALA A 518 -14.03 0.12 8.76
CA ALA A 518 -13.17 0.50 7.65
C ALA A 518 -13.67 -0.06 6.30
N ILE A 519 -14.06 -1.34 6.25
CA ILE A 519 -14.64 -1.94 5.03
C ILE A 519 -15.93 -1.22 4.58
N LYS A 520 -16.78 -0.81 5.53
CA LYS A 520 -18.00 -0.04 5.21
C LYS A 520 -17.67 1.33 4.63
N GLY A 521 -16.75 2.06 5.26
CA GLY A 521 -16.29 3.37 4.80
C GLY A 521 -15.67 3.30 3.40
N MET A 522 -14.74 2.38 3.19
CA MET A 522 -14.13 2.13 1.87
C MET A 522 -15.18 1.82 0.81
N SER A 523 -16.14 0.92 1.11
CA SER A 523 -17.19 0.54 0.16
C SER A 523 -18.05 1.74 -0.25
N LYS A 524 -18.39 2.64 0.70
CA LYS A 524 -19.20 3.84 0.42
C LYS A 524 -18.45 4.82 -0.48
N ALA A 525 -17.22 5.16 -0.11
CA ALA A 525 -16.40 6.11 -0.87
C ALA A 525 -16.05 5.58 -2.26
N CYS A 526 -15.60 4.32 -2.39
CA CYS A 526 -15.28 3.72 -3.69
C CYS A 526 -16.51 3.68 -4.64
N LYS A 527 -17.69 3.42 -4.13
CA LYS A 527 -18.93 3.51 -4.93
C LYS A 527 -19.20 4.93 -5.40
N ARG A 528 -18.99 5.91 -4.51
CA ARG A 528 -19.26 7.32 -4.85
C ARG A 528 -18.30 7.85 -5.90
N PHE A 529 -17.02 7.51 -5.79
CA PHE A 529 -15.99 7.93 -6.75
C PHE A 529 -15.91 7.04 -8.00
N SER A 530 -16.63 5.91 -8.02
CA SER A 530 -16.52 4.89 -9.08
C SER A 530 -15.10 4.33 -9.22
N THR A 531 -14.41 4.16 -8.09
CA THR A 531 -13.05 3.62 -8.00
C THR A 531 -13.12 2.20 -7.42
N PRO A 532 -13.26 1.15 -8.25
CA PRO A 532 -13.35 -0.23 -7.78
C PRO A 532 -12.09 -0.65 -7.07
N VAL A 533 -12.24 -1.64 -6.16
CA VAL A 533 -11.14 -2.29 -5.47
C VAL A 533 -10.62 -3.43 -6.34
N THR A 534 -9.40 -3.32 -6.85
CA THR A 534 -8.79 -4.31 -7.74
C THR A 534 -8.25 -5.53 -7.02
N GLY A 535 -7.93 -5.38 -5.75
CA GLY A 535 -7.31 -6.36 -4.88
C GLY A 535 -6.77 -5.68 -3.64
N GLY A 536 -5.99 -6.39 -2.88
CA GLY A 536 -5.35 -5.86 -1.69
C GLY A 536 -4.80 -6.95 -0.80
N ASN A 537 -4.19 -6.53 0.29
CA ASN A 537 -3.60 -7.39 1.31
C ASN A 537 -4.26 -7.10 2.66
N VAL A 538 -4.43 -8.13 3.49
CA VAL A 538 -4.86 -7.99 4.89
C VAL A 538 -3.72 -8.40 5.80
N SER A 539 -3.28 -7.48 6.63
CA SER A 539 -2.28 -7.68 7.67
C SER A 539 -2.95 -7.53 9.04
N PHE A 540 -3.33 -8.64 9.63
CA PHE A 540 -3.77 -8.72 11.02
C PHE A 540 -2.59 -8.97 11.97
N TYR A 541 -2.87 -9.02 13.26
CA TYR A 541 -1.91 -9.27 14.34
C TYR A 541 -0.84 -8.17 14.49
N ASN A 542 -1.10 -6.96 13.96
CA ASN A 542 -0.22 -5.82 14.16
C ASN A 542 -0.44 -5.25 15.57
N GLN A 543 0.13 -5.91 16.54
CA GLN A 543 0.11 -5.55 17.96
C GLN A 543 1.35 -6.12 18.64
N THR A 544 1.66 -5.58 19.81
CA THR A 544 2.81 -6.03 20.58
C THR A 544 2.36 -6.41 21.98
N GLN A 545 2.89 -7.50 22.49
CA GLN A 545 2.73 -7.90 23.88
C GLN A 545 3.98 -7.52 24.67
N VAL A 546 3.82 -6.65 25.65
CA VAL A 546 4.86 -6.24 26.60
C VAL A 546 4.41 -6.64 28.00
N GLY A 547 4.97 -7.72 28.53
CA GLY A 547 4.47 -8.35 29.76
C GLY A 547 3.02 -8.77 29.63
N ASP A 548 2.14 -8.27 30.49
CA ASP A 548 0.69 -8.56 30.46
C ASP A 548 -0.12 -7.55 29.61
N THR A 549 0.54 -6.55 29.00
CA THR A 549 -0.13 -5.52 28.21
C THR A 549 -0.06 -5.85 26.74
N ILE A 550 -1.22 -5.78 26.05
CA ILE A 550 -1.33 -5.92 24.60
C ILE A 550 -1.62 -4.53 24.02
N GLU A 551 -0.77 -4.06 23.14
CA GLU A 551 -0.86 -2.76 22.48
C GLU A 551 -1.07 -2.93 20.97
N PRO A 552 -2.33 -2.88 20.47
CA PRO A 552 -2.59 -2.88 19.04
C PRO A 552 -2.18 -1.56 18.41
N ILE A 553 -1.77 -1.60 17.15
CA ILE A 553 -1.61 -0.39 16.34
C ILE A 553 -2.96 0.32 16.16
N PHE A 554 -2.93 1.59 15.76
CA PHE A 554 -4.13 2.21 15.21
C PHE A 554 -4.57 1.47 13.93
N PRO A 555 -5.89 1.35 13.69
CA PRO A 555 -6.40 0.77 12.46
C PRO A 555 -5.90 1.58 11.25
N THR A 556 -5.16 0.93 10.36
CA THR A 556 -4.47 1.61 9.26
C THR A 556 -4.81 0.93 7.93
N PRO A 557 -6.02 1.16 7.38
CA PRO A 557 -6.38 0.73 6.03
C PRO A 557 -5.69 1.65 5.00
N THR A 558 -4.45 1.36 4.67
CA THR A 558 -3.69 2.10 3.66
C THR A 558 -4.34 1.93 2.30
N ILE A 559 -4.69 3.04 1.65
CA ILE A 559 -5.29 3.07 0.32
C ILE A 559 -4.25 3.54 -0.68
N ALA A 560 -4.04 2.78 -1.74
CA ALA A 560 -3.29 3.25 -2.90
C ALA A 560 -4.25 3.40 -4.07
N MET A 561 -4.21 4.53 -4.74
CA MET A 561 -5.08 4.83 -5.87
C MET A 561 -4.26 5.20 -7.10
N ILE A 562 -4.69 4.72 -8.26
CA ILE A 562 -4.22 5.22 -9.54
C ILE A 562 -5.29 6.04 -10.24
N GLY A 563 -4.85 7.02 -11.00
CA GLY A 563 -5.69 7.84 -11.88
C GLY A 563 -5.02 8.08 -13.23
N LEU A 564 -5.82 8.41 -14.22
CA LEU A 564 -5.34 8.67 -15.57
C LEU A 564 -5.27 10.16 -15.83
N VAL A 565 -4.10 10.66 -16.16
CA VAL A 565 -3.90 11.98 -16.79
C VAL A 565 -4.00 11.78 -18.30
N LYS A 566 -5.11 12.21 -18.90
CA LYS A 566 -5.39 12.00 -20.34
C LYS A 566 -4.54 12.89 -21.26
N ASN A 567 -4.11 14.03 -20.75
CA ASN A 567 -3.20 14.93 -21.44
C ASN A 567 -2.21 15.52 -20.44
N ILE A 568 -0.92 15.29 -20.66
CA ILE A 568 0.16 15.77 -19.78
C ILE A 568 0.23 17.32 -19.71
N ASP A 569 -0.39 18.02 -20.64
CA ASP A 569 -0.48 19.48 -20.59
C ASP A 569 -1.43 19.97 -19.50
N ASN A 570 -2.34 19.12 -19.01
CA ASN A 570 -3.28 19.38 -17.90
C ASN A 570 -2.71 19.05 -16.52
N VAL A 571 -1.45 18.63 -16.42
CA VAL A 571 -0.81 18.36 -15.11
C VAL A 571 -0.74 19.66 -14.32
N THR A 572 -1.34 19.65 -13.15
CA THR A 572 -1.36 20.78 -12.22
C THR A 572 -0.44 20.49 -11.04
N THR A 573 0.29 21.51 -10.59
CA THR A 573 1.26 21.40 -9.49
C THR A 573 0.81 22.24 -8.30
N ILE A 574 1.36 21.94 -7.12
CA ILE A 574 1.01 22.65 -5.89
C ILE A 574 1.67 24.03 -5.79
N GLN A 575 2.80 24.26 -6.46
CA GLN A 575 3.60 25.49 -6.32
C GLN A 575 2.89 26.72 -6.88
N TYR A 576 3.03 27.85 -6.20
CA TYR A 576 2.62 29.15 -6.75
C TYR A 576 3.44 29.49 -8.01
N LYS A 577 2.77 30.08 -9.02
CA LYS A 577 3.42 30.39 -10.30
C LYS A 577 3.81 31.85 -10.43
N THR A 578 2.92 32.76 -10.05
CA THR A 578 3.06 34.18 -10.37
C THR A 578 2.69 35.04 -9.16
N LYS A 579 3.53 36.03 -8.87
CA LYS A 579 3.18 37.07 -7.89
C LYS A 579 1.92 37.81 -8.36
N GLY A 580 0.96 37.97 -7.45
CA GLY A 580 -0.32 38.64 -7.74
C GLY A 580 -1.43 37.70 -8.13
N ASP A 581 -1.15 36.40 -8.36
CA ASP A 581 -2.21 35.40 -8.49
C ASP A 581 -3.09 35.43 -7.25
N LEU A 582 -4.39 35.31 -7.44
CA LEU A 582 -5.39 35.25 -6.37
C LEU A 582 -5.43 33.84 -5.78
N ILE A 583 -5.57 33.75 -4.48
CA ILE A 583 -5.65 32.48 -3.74
C ILE A 583 -7.11 32.26 -3.33
N TYR A 584 -7.71 31.22 -3.85
CA TYR A 584 -9.07 30.82 -3.51
C TYR A 584 -9.07 29.48 -2.73
N GLN A 585 -9.94 29.39 -1.72
CA GLN A 585 -10.32 28.11 -1.13
C GLN A 585 -11.63 27.66 -1.76
N ILE A 586 -11.64 26.40 -2.21
CA ILE A 586 -12.83 25.69 -2.68
C ILE A 586 -13.24 24.69 -1.61
N GLY A 587 -14.49 24.75 -1.18
CA GLY A 587 -15.02 23.96 -0.08
C GLY A 587 -15.17 24.78 1.22
N PRO A 588 -15.97 24.28 2.19
CA PRO A 588 -16.31 24.99 3.41
C PRO A 588 -15.18 24.94 4.45
N THR A 589 -15.13 25.95 5.30
CA THR A 589 -14.32 25.91 6.52
C THR A 589 -15.22 25.67 7.73
N TYR A 590 -14.82 24.77 8.61
CA TYR A 590 -15.51 24.46 9.85
C TYR A 590 -14.70 24.90 11.07
N GLU A 591 -15.38 25.25 12.16
CA GLU A 591 -14.77 25.43 13.47
C GLU A 591 -14.44 24.06 14.07
N ASP A 592 -13.44 23.39 13.48
CA ASP A 592 -13.09 22.01 13.80
C ASP A 592 -11.56 21.84 13.87
N ILE A 593 -11.11 21.26 15.00
CA ILE A 593 -9.70 20.90 15.24
C ILE A 593 -9.59 19.42 15.65
N ALA A 594 -10.67 18.66 15.56
CA ALA A 594 -10.73 17.29 16.03
C ALA A 594 -9.70 16.41 15.29
N SER A 595 -9.03 15.55 16.04
CA SER A 595 -7.99 14.60 15.60
C SER A 595 -6.83 15.21 14.82
N SER A 596 -6.72 16.55 14.76
CA SER A 596 -5.68 17.25 14.01
C SER A 596 -4.30 17.15 14.67
N GLN A 597 -3.24 17.32 13.89
CA GLN A 597 -1.87 17.46 14.38
C GLN A 597 -1.76 18.65 15.37
N TYR A 598 -2.54 19.70 15.13
CA TYR A 598 -2.65 20.83 16.04
C TYR A 598 -3.20 20.43 17.41
N LEU A 599 -4.35 19.77 17.48
CA LEU A 599 -4.97 19.38 18.73
C LEU A 599 -4.08 18.43 19.55
N VAL A 600 -3.51 17.45 18.86
CA VAL A 600 -2.67 16.41 19.47
C VAL A 600 -1.34 16.98 19.97
N ASN A 601 -0.61 17.67 19.12
CA ASN A 601 0.78 18.03 19.42
C ASN A 601 0.92 19.39 20.15
N ILE A 602 -0.05 20.30 20.03
CA ILE A 602 0.00 21.59 20.71
C ILE A 602 -0.77 21.56 22.03
N HIS A 603 -1.91 20.88 22.06
CA HIS A 603 -2.75 20.79 23.25
C HIS A 603 -2.66 19.47 24.01
N GLY A 604 -2.02 18.43 23.46
CA GLY A 604 -1.89 17.13 24.09
C GLY A 604 -3.22 16.39 24.26
N VAL A 605 -4.18 16.62 23.37
CA VAL A 605 -5.51 16.00 23.40
C VAL A 605 -5.62 14.95 22.31
N ASP A 606 -5.55 13.69 22.71
CA ASP A 606 -5.65 12.53 21.81
C ASP A 606 -7.10 12.02 21.62
N GLU A 607 -8.01 12.44 22.49
CA GLU A 607 -9.38 11.95 22.57
C GLU A 607 -10.36 12.93 21.91
N SER A 608 -10.58 12.76 20.62
CA SER A 608 -11.53 13.55 19.85
C SER A 608 -12.11 12.75 18.68
N PRO A 609 -13.26 13.12 18.10
CA PRO A 609 -13.82 12.42 16.94
C PRO A 609 -12.94 12.60 15.69
N ALA A 610 -13.25 11.87 14.63
CA ALA A 610 -12.72 12.16 13.31
C ALA A 610 -13.14 13.59 12.88
N PRO A 611 -12.38 14.26 11.98
CA PRO A 611 -12.76 15.57 11.45
C PRO A 611 -14.14 15.56 10.80
N ILE A 612 -14.78 16.72 10.75
CA ILE A 612 -16.05 16.88 10.03
C ILE A 612 -15.85 16.49 8.56
N PHE A 613 -16.69 15.59 8.08
CA PHE A 613 -16.62 15.06 6.72
C PHE A 613 -18.00 14.76 6.16
N ASP A 614 -18.25 15.17 4.93
CA ASP A 614 -19.43 14.82 4.14
C ASP A 614 -18.99 14.33 2.74
N LEU A 615 -19.33 13.09 2.41
CA LEU A 615 -18.88 12.42 1.17
C LEU A 615 -19.47 13.07 -0.10
N GLU A 616 -20.71 13.57 -0.04
CA GLU A 616 -21.33 14.22 -1.18
C GLU A 616 -20.74 15.62 -1.45
N GLN A 617 -20.46 16.34 -0.39
CA GLN A 617 -19.76 17.62 -0.46
C GLN A 617 -18.34 17.45 -1.01
N GLU A 618 -17.60 16.48 -0.50
CA GLU A 618 -16.25 16.12 -0.98
C GLU A 618 -16.26 15.84 -2.47
N PHE A 619 -17.17 14.98 -2.93
CA PHE A 619 -17.30 14.67 -4.35
C PHE A 619 -17.63 15.91 -5.20
N SER A 620 -18.50 16.79 -4.71
CA SER A 620 -18.88 18.01 -5.41
C SER A 620 -17.71 18.98 -5.56
N VAL A 621 -16.93 19.17 -4.46
CA VAL A 621 -15.71 20.00 -4.46
C VAL A 621 -14.70 19.47 -5.49
N GLN A 622 -14.41 18.18 -5.44
CA GLN A 622 -13.47 17.54 -6.37
C GLN A 622 -13.90 17.68 -7.83
N LYS A 623 -15.19 17.51 -8.12
CA LYS A 623 -15.72 17.70 -9.49
C LYS A 623 -15.58 19.12 -10.00
N LYS A 624 -15.76 20.14 -9.13
CA LYS A 624 -15.53 21.54 -9.49
C LYS A 624 -14.07 21.80 -9.83
N VAL A 625 -13.15 21.39 -8.96
CA VAL A 625 -11.71 21.58 -9.20
C VAL A 625 -11.26 20.85 -10.47
N GLN A 626 -11.73 19.61 -10.69
CA GLN A 626 -11.45 18.87 -11.92
C GLN A 626 -11.89 19.65 -13.18
N ASN A 627 -13.06 20.31 -13.13
CA ASN A 627 -13.55 21.12 -14.26
C ASN A 627 -12.71 22.38 -14.48
N LEU A 628 -12.27 23.06 -13.40
CA LEU A 628 -11.40 24.24 -13.48
C LEU A 628 -10.04 23.87 -14.10
N ILE A 629 -9.46 22.74 -13.73
CA ILE A 629 -8.20 22.23 -14.31
C ILE A 629 -8.39 21.90 -15.80
N LYS A 630 -9.45 21.17 -16.16
CA LYS A 630 -9.73 20.82 -17.57
C LYS A 630 -9.93 22.02 -18.49
N LYS A 631 -10.35 23.14 -17.93
CA LYS A 631 -10.53 24.41 -18.64
C LYS A 631 -9.32 25.34 -18.59
N GLU A 632 -8.24 24.90 -17.94
CA GLU A 632 -6.98 25.64 -17.79
C GLU A 632 -7.15 27.02 -17.14
N ILE A 633 -8.11 27.15 -16.20
CA ILE A 633 -8.44 28.42 -15.53
C ILE A 633 -7.50 28.68 -14.37
N ILE A 634 -7.06 27.63 -13.67
CA ILE A 634 -6.25 27.74 -12.45
C ILE A 634 -4.76 27.48 -12.72
N SER A 635 -3.92 28.14 -11.95
CA SER A 635 -2.45 28.05 -12.08
C SER A 635 -1.85 26.96 -11.20
N SER A 636 -2.43 26.69 -10.03
CA SER A 636 -2.04 25.63 -9.11
C SER A 636 -3.24 25.09 -8.35
N ALA A 637 -3.10 23.87 -7.81
CA ALA A 637 -4.06 23.28 -6.90
C ALA A 637 -3.33 22.46 -5.83
N HIS A 638 -3.81 22.52 -4.59
CA HIS A 638 -3.26 21.75 -3.46
C HIS A 638 -4.38 21.48 -2.46
N ASP A 639 -4.48 20.24 -1.98
CA ASP A 639 -5.47 19.86 -0.99
C ASP A 639 -5.15 20.41 0.41
N ILE A 640 -6.16 20.55 1.27
CA ILE A 640 -5.95 20.88 2.69
C ILE A 640 -6.09 19.58 3.48
N SER A 641 -4.99 19.14 4.08
CA SER A 641 -4.87 17.90 4.86
C SER A 641 -4.18 18.15 6.20
N GLU A 642 -3.19 17.37 6.61
CA GLU A 642 -2.51 17.51 7.88
C GLU A 642 -1.84 18.89 8.06
N GLY A 643 -2.07 19.49 9.22
CA GLY A 643 -1.58 20.83 9.55
C GLY A 643 -2.45 21.96 9.03
N GLY A 644 -3.50 21.65 8.27
CA GLY A 644 -4.54 22.58 7.84
C GLY A 644 -4.09 23.61 6.80
N LEU A 645 -4.88 24.66 6.66
CA LEU A 645 -4.68 25.73 5.65
C LEU A 645 -3.27 26.32 5.68
N PHE A 646 -2.72 26.59 6.84
CA PHE A 646 -1.40 27.22 6.97
C PHE A 646 -0.31 26.36 6.31
N VAL A 647 -0.31 25.05 6.57
CA VAL A 647 0.69 24.12 5.99
C VAL A 647 0.53 24.03 4.48
N THR A 648 -0.68 23.88 3.98
CA THR A 648 -0.98 23.84 2.53
C THR A 648 -0.45 25.10 1.81
N LEU A 649 -0.72 26.30 2.36
CA LEU A 649 -0.20 27.56 1.82
C LEU A 649 1.33 27.62 1.85
N MET A 650 1.94 27.14 2.94
CA MET A 650 3.39 27.12 3.07
C MET A 650 4.07 26.16 2.09
N GLU A 651 3.54 24.96 1.89
CA GLU A 651 4.08 23.98 0.94
C GLU A 651 4.07 24.55 -0.48
N SER A 652 2.96 25.18 -0.88
CA SER A 652 2.87 25.88 -2.18
C SER A 652 3.88 27.03 -2.31
N ALA A 653 4.08 27.77 -1.23
CA ALA A 653 4.98 28.92 -1.17
C ALA A 653 6.46 28.53 -1.23
N MET A 654 6.85 27.50 -0.47
CA MET A 654 8.23 27.07 -0.33
C MET A 654 8.85 26.59 -1.64
N LEU A 655 8.07 25.92 -2.50
CA LEU A 655 8.57 25.37 -3.76
C LEU A 655 8.98 26.46 -4.78
N SER A 656 8.30 27.61 -4.77
CA SER A 656 8.55 28.70 -5.70
C SER A 656 9.31 29.90 -5.09
N ASN A 657 9.55 29.93 -3.80
CA ASN A 657 10.00 31.09 -3.02
C ASN A 657 9.05 32.32 -3.15
N LEU A 658 7.79 32.08 -3.44
CA LEU A 658 6.72 33.08 -3.39
C LEU A 658 6.01 32.96 -2.06
N GLY A 659 5.56 34.08 -1.49
CA GLY A 659 4.80 34.11 -0.25
C GLY A 659 3.32 34.29 -0.49
N PHE A 660 2.61 34.61 0.57
CA PHE A 660 1.18 34.92 0.50
C PHE A 660 0.79 36.03 1.49
N ASP A 661 -0.32 36.70 1.17
CA ASP A 661 -1.00 37.66 2.03
C ASP A 661 -2.48 37.26 2.06
N ILE A 662 -2.95 36.82 3.24
CA ILE A 662 -4.29 36.27 3.43
C ILE A 662 -5.02 36.94 4.58
N THR A 663 -6.35 36.87 4.52
CA THR A 663 -7.25 37.30 5.61
C THR A 663 -8.08 36.11 6.07
N THR A 664 -8.12 35.87 7.39
CA THR A 664 -8.92 34.82 7.98
C THR A 664 -10.40 35.22 8.11
N ASP A 665 -11.28 34.25 8.25
CA ASP A 665 -12.69 34.52 8.53
C ASP A 665 -12.89 34.74 10.03
N SER A 666 -13.23 35.98 10.41
CA SER A 666 -13.44 36.37 11.83
C SER A 666 -14.65 35.67 12.49
N SER A 667 -15.50 34.97 11.74
CA SER A 667 -16.60 34.19 12.30
C SER A 667 -16.16 32.83 12.84
N ILE A 668 -14.95 32.39 12.52
CA ILE A 668 -14.32 31.13 12.93
C ILE A 668 -13.11 31.46 13.80
N ARG A 669 -12.89 30.71 14.87
CA ARG A 669 -11.67 30.89 15.69
C ARG A 669 -10.42 30.67 14.82
N SER A 670 -9.44 31.57 14.94
CA SER A 670 -8.29 31.67 14.03
C SER A 670 -7.43 30.43 14.02
N ASP A 671 -7.29 29.72 15.13
CA ASP A 671 -6.54 28.45 15.19
C ASP A 671 -7.25 27.32 14.44
N ALA A 672 -8.58 27.23 14.50
CA ALA A 672 -9.34 26.26 13.72
C ALA A 672 -9.30 26.60 12.23
N TYR A 673 -9.34 27.88 11.87
CA TYR A 673 -9.23 28.32 10.48
C TYR A 673 -7.87 27.94 9.87
N LEU A 674 -6.77 28.21 10.59
CA LEU A 674 -5.40 28.02 10.08
C LEU A 674 -4.89 26.59 10.22
N PHE A 675 -5.21 25.90 11.33
CA PHE A 675 -4.59 24.63 11.70
C PHE A 675 -5.59 23.46 11.83
N GLY A 676 -6.89 23.74 11.62
CA GLY A 676 -7.91 22.69 11.59
C GLY A 676 -7.81 21.86 10.32
N GLU A 677 -8.07 20.56 10.45
CA GLU A 677 -7.94 19.56 9.38
C GLU A 677 -9.31 19.07 8.90
N SER A 678 -10.34 19.92 8.95
CA SER A 678 -11.65 19.60 8.37
C SER A 678 -11.50 19.36 6.87
N GLN A 679 -12.24 18.38 6.37
CA GLN A 679 -12.04 17.83 5.03
C GLN A 679 -12.78 18.63 3.95
N SER A 680 -12.67 18.17 2.70
CA SER A 680 -13.36 18.73 1.53
C SER A 680 -12.93 20.15 1.17
N ARG A 681 -11.65 20.46 1.31
CA ARG A 681 -11.08 21.78 1.03
C ARG A 681 -9.87 21.67 0.10
N ILE A 682 -9.81 22.58 -0.87
CA ILE A 682 -8.69 22.67 -1.84
C ILE A 682 -8.31 24.13 -1.99
N ILE A 683 -7.02 24.44 -1.96
CA ILE A 683 -6.47 25.75 -2.34
C ILE A 683 -6.15 25.73 -3.84
N ILE A 684 -6.59 26.76 -4.53
CA ILE A 684 -6.22 27.00 -5.92
C ILE A 684 -5.66 28.41 -6.06
N THR A 685 -4.80 28.61 -7.08
CA THR A 685 -4.43 29.94 -7.53
C THR A 685 -4.95 30.22 -8.92
N VAL A 686 -5.31 31.48 -9.17
CA VAL A 686 -5.84 31.94 -10.45
C VAL A 686 -5.24 33.31 -10.81
N SER A 687 -4.91 33.50 -12.09
CA SER A 687 -4.54 34.83 -12.57
C SER A 687 -5.71 35.79 -12.42
N PRO A 688 -5.50 37.06 -12.04
CA PRO A 688 -6.56 38.06 -12.03
C PRO A 688 -7.32 38.18 -13.37
N ASP A 689 -6.66 37.88 -14.49
CA ASP A 689 -7.29 37.90 -15.81
C ASP A 689 -8.34 36.78 -16.01
N ASN A 690 -8.26 35.68 -15.23
CA ASN A 690 -9.17 34.54 -15.31
C ASN A 690 -10.20 34.51 -14.16
N GLU A 691 -10.18 35.52 -13.26
CA GLU A 691 -11.05 35.55 -12.09
C GLU A 691 -12.53 35.52 -12.42
N ASP A 692 -12.95 36.33 -13.40
CA ASP A 692 -14.35 36.40 -13.85
C ASP A 692 -14.85 35.03 -14.35
N GLU A 693 -14.02 34.27 -15.07
CA GLU A 693 -14.37 32.95 -15.57
C GLU A 693 -14.43 31.91 -14.41
N LEU A 694 -13.53 32.01 -13.41
CA LEU A 694 -13.61 31.25 -12.19
C LEU A 694 -14.94 31.48 -11.48
N ILE A 695 -15.29 32.75 -11.26
CA ILE A 695 -16.52 33.13 -10.55
C ILE A 695 -17.75 32.57 -11.27
N ASP A 696 -17.83 32.77 -12.61
CA ASP A 696 -18.93 32.27 -13.43
C ASP A 696 -19.14 30.75 -13.31
N LEU A 697 -18.04 29.97 -13.26
CA LEU A 697 -18.09 28.52 -13.11
C LEU A 697 -18.44 28.08 -11.67
N MET A 698 -18.11 28.89 -10.70
CA MET A 698 -18.36 28.59 -9.29
C MET A 698 -19.72 29.09 -8.78
N MET A 699 -20.40 30.01 -9.50
CA MET A 699 -21.69 30.59 -9.10
C MET A 699 -22.87 29.60 -9.03
N THR A 700 -22.61 28.31 -9.05
CA THR A 700 -23.59 27.26 -8.74
C THR A 700 -23.65 27.07 -7.21
N LYS A 701 -24.86 26.90 -6.65
CA LYS A 701 -25.07 26.87 -5.18
C LYS A 701 -24.59 25.58 -4.46
N ASP A 702 -23.89 24.69 -5.15
CA ASP A 702 -23.55 23.35 -4.67
C ASP A 702 -22.17 23.26 -3.99
N VAL A 703 -21.27 24.23 -4.21
CA VAL A 703 -19.92 24.25 -3.62
C VAL A 703 -19.61 25.68 -3.16
N GLU A 704 -19.18 25.81 -1.92
CA GLU A 704 -18.67 27.06 -1.35
C GLU A 704 -17.28 27.37 -1.91
N PHE A 705 -16.99 28.66 -2.14
CA PHE A 705 -15.67 29.15 -2.50
C PHE A 705 -15.49 30.59 -2.02
N HIS A 706 -14.28 30.96 -1.66
CA HIS A 706 -13.99 32.31 -1.23
C HIS A 706 -12.55 32.71 -1.53
N LEU A 707 -12.35 33.98 -1.79
CA LEU A 707 -11.03 34.58 -1.93
C LEU A 707 -10.37 34.63 -0.55
N VAL A 708 -9.23 33.96 -0.40
CA VAL A 708 -8.43 33.91 0.82
C VAL A 708 -7.40 35.06 0.84
N GLY A 709 -6.83 35.38 -0.32
CA GLY A 709 -5.79 36.39 -0.45
C GLY A 709 -5.07 36.35 -1.79
N HIS A 710 -3.79 36.68 -1.79
CA HIS A 710 -3.00 36.73 -3.02
C HIS A 710 -1.54 36.33 -2.78
N VAL A 711 -0.87 35.92 -3.88
CA VAL A 711 0.54 35.52 -3.88
C VAL A 711 1.46 36.73 -3.81
N THR A 712 2.44 36.73 -2.89
CA THR A 712 3.42 37.80 -2.68
C THR A 712 4.81 37.42 -3.24
N LYS A 713 5.77 38.35 -3.11
CA LYS A 713 7.18 38.09 -3.46
C LYS A 713 7.98 37.59 -2.23
N GLY A 714 7.54 36.51 -1.59
CA GLY A 714 8.26 35.85 -0.51
C GLY A 714 7.84 36.25 0.91
N ALA A 715 7.12 37.38 1.12
CA ALA A 715 6.58 37.78 2.43
C ALA A 715 5.35 36.93 2.78
N ILE A 716 5.22 36.55 4.03
CA ILE A 716 4.07 35.87 4.61
C ILE A 716 3.33 36.85 5.50
N ARG A 717 2.07 37.09 5.19
CA ARG A 717 1.18 37.97 5.96
C ARG A 717 -0.15 37.30 6.21
N ILE A 718 -0.65 37.42 7.42
CA ILE A 718 -1.97 36.91 7.85
C ILE A 718 -2.62 38.02 8.71
N ASP A 719 -3.83 38.44 8.33
CA ASP A 719 -4.60 39.47 8.99
C ASP A 719 -3.80 40.76 9.23
N ASP A 720 -3.11 41.26 8.19
CA ASP A 720 -2.23 42.44 8.24
C ASP A 720 -0.98 42.31 9.13
N HIS A 721 -0.76 41.15 9.78
CA HIS A 721 0.45 40.87 10.55
C HIS A 721 1.55 40.29 9.70
N ASP A 722 2.78 40.74 9.88
CA ASP A 722 3.97 40.17 9.25
C ASP A 722 4.40 38.92 10.02
N TRP A 723 4.42 37.79 9.31
CA TRP A 723 4.84 36.48 9.83
C TRP A 723 6.27 36.12 9.40
N GLY A 724 6.95 36.99 8.64
CA GLY A 724 8.29 36.77 8.15
C GLY A 724 8.33 36.36 6.68
N ASP A 725 9.32 35.58 6.31
CA ASP A 725 9.52 35.14 4.93
C ASP A 725 9.49 33.63 4.76
N VAL A 726 9.27 33.21 3.53
CA VAL A 726 9.20 31.79 3.12
C VAL A 726 10.49 31.04 3.47
N LYS A 727 11.67 31.65 3.36
CA LYS A 727 12.95 30.99 3.59
C LYS A 727 13.09 30.52 5.03
N PHE A 728 12.67 31.35 5.98
CA PHE A 728 12.69 30.98 7.40
C PHE A 728 11.86 29.72 7.69
N PHE A 729 10.65 29.67 7.14
CA PHE A 729 9.77 28.50 7.35
C PHE A 729 10.26 27.27 6.59
N ARG A 730 10.83 27.45 5.39
CA ARG A 730 11.47 26.35 4.65
C ARG A 730 12.60 25.73 5.47
N ASP A 731 13.47 26.52 6.08
CA ASP A 731 14.57 25.99 6.87
C ASP A 731 14.05 25.15 8.07
N LEU A 732 12.95 25.57 8.70
CA LEU A 732 12.28 24.78 9.74
C LEU A 732 11.67 23.49 9.18
N TYR A 733 10.99 23.55 8.04
CA TYR A 733 10.32 22.44 7.41
C TYR A 733 11.30 21.37 6.92
N ASP A 734 12.35 21.77 6.19
CA ASP A 734 13.29 20.87 5.55
C ASP A 734 14.21 20.15 6.54
N ASN A 735 14.57 20.76 7.66
CA ASN A 735 15.59 20.23 8.57
C ASN A 735 15.03 19.47 9.77
N ALA A 736 13.76 19.68 10.13
CA ALA A 736 13.20 19.19 11.40
C ALA A 736 13.33 17.68 11.59
N LEU A 737 12.97 16.88 10.58
CA LEU A 737 13.02 15.41 10.68
C LEU A 737 14.47 14.91 10.74
N GLY A 738 15.36 15.43 9.88
CA GLY A 738 16.77 15.05 9.88
C GLY A 738 17.46 15.35 11.21
N GLU A 739 17.20 16.55 11.79
CA GLU A 739 17.76 16.89 13.10
C GLU A 739 17.31 15.95 14.24
N ILE A 740 16.13 15.37 14.15
CA ILE A 740 15.65 14.38 15.12
C ILE A 740 16.30 13.02 14.90
N LEU A 741 16.35 12.55 13.66
CA LEU A 741 16.83 11.20 13.33
C LEU A 741 18.35 11.05 13.44
N ASP A 742 19.12 12.11 13.16
CA ASP A 742 20.59 12.10 13.25
C ASP A 742 21.13 12.24 14.68
N LYS A 743 20.35 12.73 15.63
CA LYS A 743 20.71 12.82 17.06
C LYS A 743 20.55 11.49 17.77
#